data_778a424fdea35f2bad3d51213a31505c
#
_entry.id   778a424fdea35f2bad3d51213a31505c
#
_cell.length_a   1.000
_cell.length_b   1.000
_cell.length_c   1.000
_cell.angle_alpha   90.00
_cell.angle_beta   90.00
_cell.angle_gamma   90.00
#
_symmetry.space_group_name_H-M   'P 1'
#
loop_
_entity.id
_entity.type
_entity.pdbx_description
1 polymer ?
#
loop_
_entity_poly.entity_id
_entity_poly.type
_entity_poly.pdbx_seq_one_letter_code
_entity_poly.pdbx_strand_id
1 'polypeptide(L)'
;MINKKNAVLTPAAMLLLQPIFASQALAAENNEEKSDTLVVMAQPTGLTELGSPVSVSVIDGETLRNAAPQINLSENLGSVPGLQIQNRQNYAQDLQMSIRGFGSRSMFGVRGVRMYVDGIPATMPDGQGQTSNIDINSVERIEVLRGPYSALYGNASGGVINVDTQTGAQPPTLEAGGYFGSDNTWRYGVKATGATGDGTQAGDVNYAISGTRFTTQGYRDHSAARKNLGNGKLGVRLDDVSTLTLMFNSVSIDAGDPGGLTEAEWRANPRQAPRADQFNTRKSLDQTQAGLRYQRRMSERDELTLTAYHGERHTTQYQSIPMGPQLNPTHAGGVIVLERKYQGIDTRWKHEDTFASLPVTLIGGLDYETMTERRQGFENFILRDGTVDYGEKGDQRRNEKNRIWNLDPYLQTSWQLTPHWTLDAGLRYSTVSFDSTDYYITPRNGDDSGSKRYHQWLPMGSLNYKISPAWNVYLSAGRGFETPTINELSYRPDGQTGLNIGLQPSTSDTVELGSKLRLGNGLVSAALFQTDTDNELVVAESSGGRTSYANAGKTRRRGLELALDQEFALDWRLHMAWTLLDATYRSDMCGKAVCTPAQTIPAGNHLPGIARNMGYASLAFAPPEGWHAGAELRYMSDIQANDANSAQAPAYTVAGVNAGYRFTWNRWALDVFSRVDNVFDRRYVGSVIVNEGNGRYFEPAPGRNWGGGATLSYRFE
;
A
#
# COMPACT_ATOMS: atom_id res chain seq x y z
N MET A 1 -27.43 -35.57 19.69
CA MET A 1 -28.26 -34.56 20.38
C MET A 1 -27.33 -33.55 21.01
N ILE A 2 -26.99 -32.50 20.32
CA ILE A 2 -26.39 -31.28 20.89
C ILE A 2 -26.74 -30.10 19.94
N ASN A 3 -27.43 -29.13 20.48
CA ASN A 3 -27.99 -27.97 19.82
C ASN A 3 -26.92 -27.03 19.31
N LYS A 4 -26.95 -26.75 17.99
CA LYS A 4 -26.30 -25.57 17.36
C LYS A 4 -27.19 -24.34 17.61
N LYS A 5 -26.76 -23.39 18.41
CA LYS A 5 -27.35 -22.04 18.46
C LYS A 5 -26.66 -21.18 17.41
N ASN A 6 -27.33 -20.98 16.28
CA ASN A 6 -27.03 -19.92 15.34
C ASN A 6 -27.47 -18.59 15.97
N ALA A 7 -26.53 -17.70 16.26
CA ALA A 7 -26.85 -16.32 16.58
C ALA A 7 -27.13 -15.57 15.26
N VAL A 8 -28.38 -15.43 14.91
CA VAL A 8 -28.88 -14.54 13.87
C VAL A 8 -28.82 -13.13 14.47
N LEU A 9 -27.95 -12.28 13.97
CA LEU A 9 -28.01 -10.84 14.19
C LEU A 9 -29.25 -10.29 13.49
N THR A 10 -30.24 -9.92 14.27
CA THR A 10 -31.50 -9.30 13.83
C THR A 10 -31.25 -7.90 13.24
N PRO A 11 -32.08 -7.44 12.27
CA PRO A 11 -31.94 -6.15 11.60
C PRO A 11 -32.37 -4.93 12.43
N ALA A 12 -32.14 -4.92 13.73
CA ALA A 12 -32.52 -3.82 14.63
C ALA A 12 -31.60 -2.58 14.55
N ALA A 13 -30.47 -2.64 13.83
CA ALA A 13 -29.58 -1.50 13.69
C ALA A 13 -29.98 -0.52 12.56
N MET A 14 -30.98 -0.86 11.75
CA MET A 14 -31.42 0.00 10.62
C MET A 14 -32.55 0.98 10.96
N LEU A 15 -33.14 0.87 12.15
CA LEU A 15 -34.34 1.66 12.54
C LEU A 15 -34.04 2.89 13.40
N LEU A 16 -32.77 3.13 13.77
CA LEU A 16 -32.38 4.31 14.59
C LEU A 16 -31.89 5.52 13.77
N LEU A 17 -31.87 5.43 12.43
CA LEU A 17 -31.39 6.51 11.56
C LEU A 17 -32.51 7.41 10.96
N GLN A 18 -33.76 7.16 11.24
CA GLN A 18 -34.87 7.91 10.61
C GLN A 18 -35.22 9.31 11.15
N PRO A 19 -34.90 9.76 12.35
CA PRO A 19 -35.31 11.11 12.77
C PRO A 19 -34.27 12.23 12.56
N ILE A 20 -33.04 11.95 12.08
CA ILE A 20 -31.98 12.98 11.98
C ILE A 20 -32.02 13.73 10.64
N PHE A 21 -32.69 13.21 9.62
CA PHE A 21 -32.61 13.76 8.26
C PHE A 21 -33.64 14.84 7.89
N ALA A 22 -34.58 15.16 8.80
CA ALA A 22 -35.70 16.02 8.42
C ALA A 22 -35.56 17.52 8.77
N SER A 23 -34.47 17.99 9.38
CA SER A 23 -34.41 19.38 9.89
C SER A 23 -33.27 20.26 9.34
N GLN A 24 -32.50 19.83 8.33
CA GLN A 24 -31.34 20.61 7.82
C GLN A 24 -31.46 21.11 6.36
N ALA A 25 -32.64 21.16 5.80
CA ALA A 25 -32.82 21.67 4.42
C ALA A 25 -32.81 23.22 4.31
N LEU A 26 -32.50 23.98 5.35
CA LEU A 26 -32.65 25.45 5.37
C LEU A 26 -31.37 26.25 5.72
N ALA A 27 -30.17 25.65 5.73
CA ALA A 27 -28.93 26.36 6.04
C ALA A 27 -27.79 26.14 5.03
N ALA A 28 -28.10 25.89 3.75
CA ALA A 28 -27.12 25.44 2.76
C ALA A 28 -26.76 26.52 1.72
N GLU A 29 -26.52 27.76 2.08
CA GLU A 29 -26.17 28.78 1.07
C GLU A 29 -24.73 29.33 1.08
N ASN A 30 -23.83 28.93 2.00
CA ASN A 30 -22.50 29.54 2.09
C ASN A 30 -21.30 28.59 2.29
N ASN A 31 -21.40 27.28 2.01
CA ASN A 31 -20.25 26.35 2.17
C ASN A 31 -20.08 25.39 0.97
N GLU A 32 -20.39 25.78 -0.23
CA GLU A 32 -20.31 24.91 -1.42
C GLU A 32 -18.88 24.57 -1.90
N GLU A 33 -17.82 25.18 -1.35
CA GLU A 33 -16.49 25.13 -1.99
C GLU A 33 -15.52 24.02 -1.56
N LYS A 34 -15.69 23.36 -0.42
CA LYS A 34 -14.63 22.44 0.08
C LYS A 34 -14.65 21.03 -0.50
N SER A 35 -15.77 20.45 -0.84
CA SER A 35 -15.82 19.06 -1.32
C SER A 35 -15.73 18.91 -2.85
N ASP A 36 -15.96 19.98 -3.61
CA ASP A 36 -15.82 19.99 -5.07
C ASP A 36 -14.41 20.22 -5.57
N THR A 37 -13.47 20.59 -4.69
CA THR A 37 -12.11 21.00 -5.06
C THR A 37 -11.07 19.87 -4.97
N LEU A 38 -11.39 18.72 -4.37
CA LEU A 38 -10.47 17.58 -4.31
C LEU A 38 -10.37 16.89 -5.67
N VAL A 39 -9.49 17.40 -6.52
CA VAL A 39 -9.13 16.79 -7.79
C VAL A 39 -8.31 15.53 -7.50
N VAL A 40 -8.70 14.40 -8.08
CA VAL A 40 -7.96 13.13 -7.98
C VAL A 40 -6.75 13.21 -8.90
N MET A 41 -5.58 13.40 -8.32
CA MET A 41 -4.31 13.56 -9.08
C MET A 41 -3.83 12.26 -9.70
N ALA A 42 -4.19 11.13 -9.12
CA ALA A 42 -3.97 9.82 -9.71
C ALA A 42 -4.80 9.61 -10.99
N GLN A 43 -5.83 10.44 -11.26
CA GLN A 43 -6.51 10.48 -12.54
C GLN A 43 -6.05 11.67 -13.38
N PRO A 44 -5.34 11.43 -14.50
CA PRO A 44 -4.83 12.52 -15.35
C PRO A 44 -5.90 13.43 -15.94
N THR A 45 -7.18 13.02 -15.92
CA THR A 45 -8.32 13.79 -16.41
C THR A 45 -8.73 14.95 -15.51
N GLY A 46 -8.19 15.05 -14.28
CA GLY A 46 -8.50 16.13 -13.36
C GLY A 46 -9.91 16.11 -12.77
N LEU A 47 -10.52 14.93 -12.66
CA LEU A 47 -11.87 14.77 -12.10
C LEU A 47 -11.83 14.85 -10.56
N THR A 48 -12.89 15.40 -9.97
CA THR A 48 -13.11 15.39 -8.52
C THR A 48 -13.44 13.99 -8.01
N GLU A 49 -13.34 13.76 -6.72
CA GLU A 49 -13.72 12.47 -6.12
C GLU A 49 -15.15 12.09 -6.46
N LEU A 50 -16.11 13.04 -6.40
CA LEU A 50 -17.51 12.81 -6.79
C LEU A 50 -17.64 12.52 -8.29
N GLY A 51 -16.96 13.26 -9.15
CA GLY A 51 -17.04 13.14 -10.61
C GLY A 51 -16.31 11.95 -11.20
N SER A 52 -15.44 11.31 -10.44
CA SER A 52 -14.58 10.22 -10.89
C SER A 52 -15.37 8.91 -11.05
N PRO A 53 -15.38 8.26 -12.24
CA PRO A 53 -16.09 7.01 -12.49
C PRO A 53 -15.30 5.78 -12.02
N VAL A 54 -14.76 5.85 -10.81
CA VAL A 54 -13.94 4.81 -10.19
C VAL A 54 -14.08 4.86 -8.69
N SER A 55 -13.89 3.72 -8.02
CA SER A 55 -13.71 3.68 -6.56
C SER A 55 -12.39 4.34 -6.18
N VAL A 56 -12.46 5.54 -5.64
CA VAL A 56 -11.31 6.29 -5.12
C VAL A 56 -11.61 6.78 -3.71
N SER A 57 -10.58 6.83 -2.87
CA SER A 57 -10.63 7.45 -1.55
C SER A 57 -9.43 8.39 -1.41
N VAL A 58 -9.68 9.57 -0.89
CA VAL A 58 -8.66 10.59 -0.63
C VAL A 58 -8.58 10.82 0.88
N ILE A 59 -7.39 10.73 1.44
CA ILE A 59 -7.11 10.99 2.86
C ILE A 59 -6.13 12.15 2.92
N ASP A 60 -6.56 13.25 3.52
CA ASP A 60 -5.72 14.43 3.69
C ASP A 60 -4.66 14.24 4.79
N GLY A 61 -3.56 14.99 4.69
CA GLY A 61 -2.44 14.89 5.61
C GLY A 61 -2.76 15.37 7.02
N GLU A 62 -3.74 16.23 7.20
CA GLU A 62 -4.19 16.65 8.54
C GLU A 62 -4.83 15.47 9.26
N THR A 63 -5.76 14.78 8.61
CA THR A 63 -6.37 13.54 9.13
C THR A 63 -5.30 12.48 9.46
N LEU A 64 -4.28 12.32 8.60
CA LEU A 64 -3.18 11.37 8.84
C LEU A 64 -2.35 11.70 10.08
N ARG A 65 -2.19 12.98 10.41
CA ARG A 65 -1.35 13.45 11.53
C ARG A 65 -2.12 13.70 12.82
N ASN A 66 -3.45 13.85 12.75
CA ASN A 66 -4.28 14.21 13.91
C ASN A 66 -4.23 13.14 15.00
N ALA A 67 -3.67 13.48 16.16
CA ALA A 67 -3.50 12.59 17.31
C ALA A 67 -2.91 11.21 16.97
N ALA A 68 -2.03 11.14 15.98
CA ALA A 68 -1.47 9.91 15.43
C ALA A 68 0.03 9.74 15.74
N PRO A 69 0.53 8.50 15.90
CA PRO A 69 1.95 8.23 16.07
C PRO A 69 2.78 8.63 14.85
N GLN A 70 2.21 8.58 13.64
CA GLN A 70 2.83 8.89 12.34
C GLN A 70 4.05 7.98 12.03
N ILE A 71 3.92 6.70 12.31
CA ILE A 71 4.98 5.67 12.13
C ILE A 71 4.70 4.83 10.89
N ASN A 72 3.44 4.39 10.72
CA ASN A 72 3.03 3.44 9.69
C ASN A 72 1.73 3.86 9.00
N LEU A 73 1.62 3.57 7.71
CA LEU A 73 0.38 3.77 6.93
C LEU A 73 -0.83 2.99 7.49
N SER A 74 -0.60 1.88 8.21
CA SER A 74 -1.68 1.09 8.84
C SER A 74 -2.45 1.85 9.92
N GLU A 75 -1.94 2.97 10.41
CA GLU A 75 -2.61 3.81 11.40
C GLU A 75 -3.92 4.40 10.85
N ASN A 76 -3.94 4.76 9.58
CA ASN A 76 -5.04 5.49 8.96
C ASN A 76 -5.66 4.78 7.74
N LEU A 77 -4.85 4.10 6.91
CA LEU A 77 -5.34 3.50 5.66
C LEU A 77 -6.32 2.34 5.85
N GLY A 78 -6.45 1.79 7.04
CA GLY A 78 -7.52 0.82 7.38
C GLY A 78 -8.93 1.41 7.29
N SER A 79 -9.07 2.73 7.14
CA SER A 79 -10.33 3.44 6.90
C SER A 79 -10.82 3.36 5.44
N VAL A 80 -9.98 2.90 4.50
CA VAL A 80 -10.31 2.84 3.07
C VAL A 80 -11.05 1.53 2.76
N PRO A 81 -12.27 1.56 2.20
CA PRO A 81 -12.97 0.35 1.80
C PRO A 81 -12.15 -0.45 0.78
N GLY A 82 -12.20 -1.77 0.85
CA GLY A 82 -11.47 -2.66 -0.06
C GLY A 82 -9.96 -2.75 0.17
N LEU A 83 -9.38 -1.90 1.00
CA LEU A 83 -7.97 -1.94 1.38
C LEU A 83 -7.81 -2.66 2.72
N GLN A 84 -7.18 -3.81 2.70
CA GLN A 84 -6.73 -4.51 3.90
C GLN A 84 -5.25 -4.18 4.13
N ILE A 85 -4.95 -3.48 5.21
CA ILE A 85 -3.58 -3.16 5.63
C ILE A 85 -3.37 -3.67 7.05
N GLN A 86 -2.35 -4.49 7.23
CA GLN A 86 -2.08 -5.19 8.48
C GLN A 86 -0.72 -4.79 9.03
N ASN A 87 -0.70 -4.43 10.32
CA ASN A 87 0.52 -4.11 11.03
C ASN A 87 1.12 -5.39 11.62
N ARG A 88 2.32 -5.74 11.15
CA ARG A 88 3.05 -6.93 11.57
C ARG A 88 3.68 -6.81 12.96
N GLN A 89 3.78 -5.59 13.51
CA GLN A 89 4.67 -5.28 14.65
C GLN A 89 6.09 -5.77 14.42
N ASN A 90 6.52 -5.70 13.16
CA ASN A 90 7.79 -6.15 12.64
C ASN A 90 8.29 -5.08 11.65
N TYR A 91 9.19 -4.24 12.12
CA TYR A 91 9.71 -3.12 11.33
C TYR A 91 10.80 -3.54 10.33
N ALA A 92 11.27 -4.79 10.39
CA ALA A 92 12.16 -5.38 9.39
C ALA A 92 11.42 -5.70 8.08
N GLN A 93 10.09 -5.81 8.12
CA GLN A 93 9.26 -6.14 6.97
C GLN A 93 8.32 -4.98 6.61
N ASP A 94 8.00 -4.84 5.32
CA ASP A 94 6.94 -3.92 4.88
C ASP A 94 5.57 -4.39 5.41
N LEU A 95 4.62 -3.46 5.51
CA LEU A 95 3.24 -3.77 5.90
C LEU A 95 2.64 -4.82 4.94
N GLN A 96 1.83 -5.72 5.48
CA GLN A 96 1.03 -6.59 4.62
C GLN A 96 -0.17 -5.79 4.09
N MET A 97 -0.26 -5.68 2.77
CA MET A 97 -1.25 -4.86 2.11
C MET A 97 -1.91 -5.62 0.97
N SER A 98 -3.23 -5.54 0.89
CA SER A 98 -3.97 -6.02 -0.28
C SER A 98 -5.15 -5.10 -0.58
N ILE A 99 -5.44 -4.90 -1.86
CA ILE A 99 -6.62 -4.19 -2.33
C ILE A 99 -7.54 -5.20 -3.01
N ARG A 100 -8.77 -5.35 -2.51
CA ARG A 100 -9.75 -6.34 -2.99
C ARG A 100 -9.18 -7.75 -3.06
N GLY A 101 -8.26 -8.07 -2.14
CA GLY A 101 -7.57 -9.36 -2.05
C GLY A 101 -6.39 -9.55 -3.02
N PHE A 102 -6.09 -8.59 -3.91
CA PHE A 102 -4.85 -8.59 -4.67
C PHE A 102 -3.68 -8.21 -3.76
N GLY A 103 -2.59 -8.95 -3.85
CA GLY A 103 -1.42 -8.79 -2.98
C GLY A 103 -1.40 -9.67 -1.74
N SER A 104 -2.50 -10.35 -1.39
CA SER A 104 -2.58 -11.22 -0.20
C SER A 104 -1.59 -12.38 -0.20
N ARG A 105 -1.17 -12.87 -1.39
CA ARG A 105 -0.16 -13.93 -1.53
C ARG A 105 1.22 -13.54 -1.03
N SER A 106 1.48 -12.25 -0.89
CA SER A 106 2.80 -11.78 -0.47
C SER A 106 3.04 -12.11 1.00
N MET A 107 3.98 -13.01 1.26
CA MET A 107 4.44 -13.29 2.62
C MET A 107 5.16 -12.07 3.21
N PHE A 108 5.96 -11.37 2.36
CA PHE A 108 6.75 -10.21 2.73
C PHE A 108 6.78 -9.20 1.57
N GLY A 109 6.64 -7.91 1.89
CA GLY A 109 6.53 -6.82 0.92
C GLY A 109 5.13 -6.65 0.34
N VAL A 110 4.96 -5.77 -0.64
CA VAL A 110 3.69 -5.46 -1.31
C VAL A 110 3.71 -6.03 -2.72
N ARG A 111 2.60 -6.62 -3.16
CA ARG A 111 2.37 -7.14 -4.52
C ARG A 111 0.99 -6.71 -5.00
N GLY A 112 0.80 -6.67 -6.33
CA GLY A 112 -0.50 -6.41 -6.93
C GLY A 112 -1.08 -5.02 -6.71
N VAL A 113 -0.32 -4.13 -6.05
CA VAL A 113 -0.66 -2.73 -5.79
C VAL A 113 0.47 -1.85 -6.30
N ARG A 114 0.15 -0.90 -7.15
CA ARG A 114 1.10 0.09 -7.65
C ARG A 114 1.16 1.28 -6.68
N MET A 115 2.35 1.71 -6.32
CA MET A 115 2.55 2.79 -5.34
C MET A 115 3.45 3.87 -5.92
N TYR A 116 3.09 5.12 -5.66
CA TYR A 116 3.88 6.30 -6.04
C TYR A 116 4.06 7.23 -4.83
N VAL A 117 5.19 7.92 -4.80
CA VAL A 117 5.45 9.06 -3.91
C VAL A 117 5.87 10.22 -4.78
N ASP A 118 5.09 11.29 -4.83
CA ASP A 118 5.27 12.43 -5.73
C ASP A 118 5.44 12.02 -7.20
N GLY A 119 4.73 10.96 -7.64
CA GLY A 119 4.80 10.41 -8.99
C GLY A 119 6.06 9.60 -9.29
N ILE A 120 6.96 9.39 -8.32
CA ILE A 120 8.06 8.44 -8.42
C ILE A 120 7.57 7.08 -7.91
N PRO A 121 7.72 5.99 -8.68
CA PRO A 121 7.28 4.68 -8.22
C PRO A 121 7.99 4.24 -6.94
N ALA A 122 7.20 3.85 -5.92
CA ALA A 122 7.65 3.07 -4.76
C ALA A 122 7.49 1.57 -5.03
N THR A 123 6.98 1.20 -6.19
CA THR A 123 6.91 -0.16 -6.72
C THR A 123 7.97 -0.32 -7.79
N MET A 124 8.80 -1.35 -7.68
CA MET A 124 9.86 -1.65 -8.65
C MET A 124 9.26 -2.17 -9.97
N PRO A 125 10.03 -2.18 -11.09
CA PRO A 125 9.54 -2.61 -12.39
C PRO A 125 8.95 -4.03 -12.42
N ASP A 126 9.36 -4.90 -11.49
CA ASP A 126 8.84 -6.27 -11.34
C ASP A 126 7.57 -6.38 -10.48
N GLY A 127 7.00 -5.27 -10.03
CA GLY A 127 5.80 -5.25 -9.20
C GLY A 127 6.04 -5.37 -7.69
N GLN A 128 7.29 -5.40 -7.21
CA GLN A 128 7.59 -5.37 -5.78
C GLN A 128 7.37 -3.96 -5.21
N GLY A 129 6.34 -3.77 -4.39
CA GLY A 129 6.08 -2.52 -3.68
C GLY A 129 6.75 -2.45 -2.31
N GLN A 130 6.97 -1.22 -1.83
CA GLN A 130 7.55 -0.92 -0.54
C GLN A 130 6.89 0.30 0.09
N THR A 131 6.76 0.29 1.43
CA THR A 131 6.16 1.40 2.21
C THR A 131 7.18 2.12 3.08
N SER A 132 8.38 1.59 3.15
CA SER A 132 9.41 2.02 4.12
C SER A 132 9.88 3.46 3.93
N ASN A 133 9.83 4.00 2.71
CA ASN A 133 10.27 5.34 2.37
C ASN A 133 9.19 6.43 2.50
N ILE A 134 7.97 6.08 2.93
CA ILE A 134 6.87 7.02 3.13
C ILE A 134 6.96 7.60 4.54
N ASP A 135 7.09 8.93 4.63
CA ASP A 135 7.11 9.70 5.87
C ASP A 135 5.79 10.45 6.04
N ILE A 136 4.93 9.98 6.94
CA ILE A 136 3.60 10.58 7.20
C ILE A 136 3.71 12.06 7.60
N ASN A 137 4.81 12.46 8.24
CA ASN A 137 5.05 13.85 8.61
C ASN A 137 5.06 14.81 7.40
N SER A 138 5.53 14.32 6.24
CA SER A 138 5.62 15.11 5.00
C SER A 138 4.41 14.94 4.08
N VAL A 139 3.50 14.02 4.34
CA VAL A 139 2.38 13.73 3.44
C VAL A 139 1.36 14.86 3.45
N GLU A 140 0.96 15.33 2.26
CA GLU A 140 -0.17 16.23 2.04
C GLU A 140 -1.48 15.46 1.88
N ARG A 141 -1.45 14.36 1.11
CA ARG A 141 -2.60 13.48 0.92
C ARG A 141 -2.17 12.10 0.40
N ILE A 142 -3.06 11.14 0.58
CA ILE A 142 -2.95 9.81 0.00
C ILE A 142 -4.23 9.54 -0.79
N GLU A 143 -4.06 9.11 -2.04
CA GLU A 143 -5.14 8.69 -2.91
C GLU A 143 -5.06 7.18 -3.12
N VAL A 144 -6.18 6.49 -2.96
CA VAL A 144 -6.28 5.04 -3.17
C VAL A 144 -7.32 4.77 -4.26
N LEU A 145 -6.84 4.42 -5.46
CA LEU A 145 -7.67 4.00 -6.58
C LEU A 145 -7.83 2.48 -6.55
N ARG A 146 -9.04 2.01 -6.75
CA ARG A 146 -9.39 0.58 -6.78
C ARG A 146 -10.14 0.26 -8.07
N GLY A 147 -10.02 -1.01 -8.53
CA GLY A 147 -10.79 -1.50 -9.66
C GLY A 147 -10.18 -1.25 -11.04
N PRO A 148 -10.98 -1.19 -12.11
CA PRO A 148 -10.53 -1.29 -13.50
C PRO A 148 -9.50 -0.25 -13.95
N TYR A 149 -9.50 0.93 -13.36
CA TYR A 149 -8.54 1.99 -13.70
C TYR A 149 -7.10 1.66 -13.33
N SER A 150 -6.85 0.67 -12.45
CA SER A 150 -5.49 0.19 -12.18
C SER A 150 -4.77 -0.31 -13.44
N ALA A 151 -5.51 -0.74 -14.45
CA ALA A 151 -4.99 -1.12 -15.76
C ALA A 151 -4.11 -0.04 -16.41
N LEU A 152 -4.42 1.22 -16.19
CA LEU A 152 -3.64 2.35 -16.75
C LEU A 152 -2.27 2.54 -16.09
N TYR A 153 -2.00 1.83 -15.00
CA TYR A 153 -0.74 1.90 -14.24
C TYR A 153 0.17 0.67 -14.44
N GLY A 154 -0.21 -0.25 -15.33
CA GLY A 154 0.62 -1.39 -15.76
C GLY A 154 0.55 -2.57 -14.78
N ASN A 155 1.71 -3.04 -14.32
CA ASN A 155 1.88 -4.27 -13.53
C ASN A 155 1.26 -4.19 -12.12
N ALA A 156 -0.10 -4.08 -12.07
CA ALA A 156 -0.89 -4.10 -10.84
C ALA A 156 -2.37 -4.40 -11.18
N SER A 157 -3.01 -5.31 -10.43
CA SER A 157 -4.43 -5.66 -10.62
C SER A 157 -5.33 -5.15 -9.49
N GLY A 158 -4.78 -4.90 -8.30
CA GLY A 158 -5.56 -4.52 -7.12
C GLY A 158 -5.94 -3.05 -7.11
N GLY A 159 -5.00 -2.18 -7.43
CA GLY A 159 -5.19 -0.74 -7.35
C GLY A 159 -3.90 0.05 -7.33
N VAL A 160 -4.06 1.34 -7.11
CA VAL A 160 -2.95 2.32 -7.07
C VAL A 160 -3.05 3.13 -5.78
N ILE A 161 -1.92 3.32 -5.12
CA ILE A 161 -1.77 4.25 -4.00
C ILE A 161 -0.82 5.35 -4.41
N ASN A 162 -1.32 6.56 -4.48
CA ASN A 162 -0.54 7.76 -4.74
C ASN A 162 -0.37 8.55 -3.45
N VAL A 163 0.87 8.87 -3.09
CA VAL A 163 1.23 9.67 -1.93
C VAL A 163 1.83 10.96 -2.43
N ASP A 164 1.16 12.08 -2.17
CA ASP A 164 1.69 13.40 -2.45
C ASP A 164 2.26 14.00 -1.16
N THR A 165 3.51 14.45 -1.21
CA THR A 165 4.12 15.20 -0.11
C THR A 165 3.74 16.66 -0.19
N GLN A 166 3.83 17.37 0.94
CA GLN A 166 3.46 18.76 1.04
C GLN A 166 4.22 19.63 0.05
N THR A 167 3.51 20.62 -0.45
CA THR A 167 4.06 21.72 -1.25
C THR A 167 4.10 22.97 -0.38
N GLY A 168 5.20 23.69 -0.40
CA GLY A 168 5.34 24.93 0.38
C GLY A 168 4.39 26.01 -0.09
N ALA A 169 3.85 26.77 0.85
CA ALA A 169 2.99 27.92 0.63
C ALA A 169 3.41 29.09 1.55
N GLN A 170 2.84 30.27 1.31
CA GLN A 170 2.98 31.40 2.24
C GLN A 170 1.86 31.39 3.29
N PRO A 171 2.12 31.81 4.53
CA PRO A 171 3.43 32.16 5.07
C PRO A 171 4.31 30.95 5.34
N PRO A 172 5.65 31.07 5.26
CA PRO A 172 6.54 29.97 5.61
C PRO A 172 6.28 29.47 7.04
N THR A 173 6.40 28.16 7.23
CA THR A 173 6.10 27.50 8.50
C THR A 173 7.23 26.56 8.90
N LEU A 174 7.61 26.57 10.17
CA LEU A 174 8.51 25.62 10.79
C LEU A 174 7.74 24.80 11.84
N GLU A 175 7.79 23.48 11.75
CA GLU A 175 7.16 22.57 12.68
C GLU A 175 8.19 21.64 13.31
N ALA A 176 8.04 21.39 14.62
CA ALA A 176 8.79 20.37 15.34
C ALA A 176 7.84 19.57 16.23
N GLY A 177 7.88 18.25 16.12
CA GLY A 177 6.96 17.37 16.85
C GLY A 177 7.66 16.16 17.43
N GLY A 178 7.07 15.62 18.49
CA GLY A 178 7.51 14.40 19.15
C GLY A 178 6.34 13.53 19.57
N TYR A 179 6.55 12.24 19.60
CA TYR A 179 5.64 11.23 20.13
C TYR A 179 6.40 10.25 21.04
N PHE A 180 5.76 9.86 22.10
CA PHE A 180 6.23 8.81 23.01
C PHE A 180 5.08 7.85 23.33
N GLY A 181 5.36 6.55 23.37
CA GLY A 181 4.33 5.53 23.64
C GLY A 181 4.88 4.23 24.22
N SER A 182 3.98 3.28 24.37
CA SER A 182 4.27 1.93 24.85
C SER A 182 5.46 1.29 24.14
N ASP A 183 6.10 0.31 24.76
CA ASP A 183 7.27 -0.41 24.26
C ASP A 183 8.47 0.52 23.95
N ASN A 184 8.61 1.60 24.75
CA ASN A 184 9.66 2.61 24.60
C ASN A 184 9.73 3.17 23.17
N THR A 185 8.57 3.46 22.62
CA THR A 185 8.44 3.99 21.26
C THR A 185 8.61 5.51 21.26
N TRP A 186 9.54 6.02 20.47
CA TRP A 186 9.80 7.44 20.26
C TRP A 186 9.77 7.79 18.79
N ARG A 187 9.17 8.93 18.46
CA ARG A 187 9.27 9.54 17.15
C ARG A 187 9.51 11.02 17.31
N TYR A 188 10.45 11.57 16.54
CA TYR A 188 10.75 12.99 16.42
C TYR A 188 10.68 13.40 14.96
N GLY A 189 10.09 14.53 14.68
CA GLY A 189 10.00 15.08 13.34
C GLY A 189 10.22 16.58 13.34
N VAL A 190 10.89 17.07 12.30
CA VAL A 190 10.99 18.49 11.99
C VAL A 190 10.58 18.69 10.53
N LYS A 191 9.93 19.81 10.25
CA LYS A 191 9.47 20.14 8.91
C LYS A 191 9.49 21.66 8.70
N ALA A 192 10.00 22.08 7.55
CA ALA A 192 9.95 23.47 7.10
C ALA A 192 9.27 23.53 5.73
N THR A 193 8.27 24.39 5.60
CA THR A 193 7.54 24.62 4.35
C THR A 193 7.46 26.11 4.08
N GLY A 194 7.49 26.53 2.81
CA GLY A 194 7.35 27.92 2.47
C GLY A 194 7.38 28.18 0.98
N ALA A 195 7.09 29.42 0.61
CA ALA A 195 7.19 29.91 -0.76
C ALA A 195 7.70 31.37 -0.79
N THR A 196 8.27 31.78 -1.91
CA THR A 196 8.70 33.19 -2.11
C THR A 196 7.62 34.07 -2.75
N GLY A 197 6.64 33.45 -3.41
CA GLY A 197 5.50 34.07 -4.08
C GLY A 197 4.25 33.20 -4.02
N ASP A 198 3.26 33.53 -4.82
CA ASP A 198 2.02 32.75 -4.95
C ASP A 198 2.09 31.62 -6.00
N GLY A 199 3.26 31.42 -6.62
CA GLY A 199 3.51 30.39 -7.64
C GLY A 199 3.06 30.80 -9.05
N THR A 200 2.68 32.05 -9.27
CA THR A 200 2.19 32.54 -10.57
C THR A 200 3.27 33.24 -11.39
N GLN A 201 4.32 33.76 -10.77
CA GLN A 201 5.37 34.53 -11.43
C GLN A 201 6.64 33.72 -11.68
N ALA A 202 7.33 34.04 -12.76
CA ALA A 202 8.65 33.48 -13.05
C ALA A 202 9.64 33.79 -11.93
N GLY A 203 10.33 32.77 -11.43
CA GLY A 203 11.22 32.85 -10.28
C GLY A 203 10.59 32.58 -8.92
N ASP A 204 9.26 32.38 -8.85
CA ASP A 204 8.62 31.91 -7.63
C ASP A 204 9.10 30.49 -7.26
N VAL A 205 9.43 30.34 -5.98
CA VAL A 205 9.96 29.10 -5.42
C VAL A 205 9.06 28.64 -4.28
N ASN A 206 8.72 27.37 -4.25
CA ASN A 206 8.12 26.72 -3.08
C ASN A 206 9.01 25.57 -2.62
N TYR A 207 8.98 25.29 -1.32
CA TYR A 207 9.79 24.22 -0.73
C TYR A 207 9.09 23.55 0.43
N ALA A 208 9.34 22.26 0.58
CA ALA A 208 8.99 21.46 1.75
C ALA A 208 10.17 20.54 2.07
N ILE A 209 10.69 20.60 3.29
CA ILE A 209 11.80 19.79 3.76
C ILE A 209 11.40 19.18 5.10
N SER A 210 11.59 17.87 5.28
CA SER A 210 11.30 17.17 6.53
C SER A 210 12.38 16.18 6.90
N GLY A 211 12.50 15.93 8.19
CA GLY A 211 13.32 14.85 8.75
C GLY A 211 12.58 14.22 9.91
N THR A 212 12.57 12.88 9.94
CA THR A 212 11.90 12.09 10.97
C THR A 212 12.82 10.99 11.47
N ARG A 213 12.85 10.80 12.80
CA ARG A 213 13.52 9.70 13.47
C ARG A 213 12.51 8.94 14.31
N PHE A 214 12.48 7.63 14.16
CA PHE A 214 11.69 6.68 14.93
C PHE A 214 12.60 5.65 15.59
N THR A 215 12.31 5.32 16.86
CA THR A 215 12.96 4.23 17.61
C THR A 215 11.93 3.52 18.48
N THR A 216 12.08 2.22 18.67
CA THR A 216 11.23 1.42 19.55
C THR A 216 11.97 0.19 20.04
N GLN A 217 11.59 -0.33 21.21
CA GLN A 217 11.99 -1.68 21.63
C GLN A 217 11.08 -2.74 21.00
N GLY A 218 9.89 -2.33 20.50
CA GLY A 218 8.89 -3.16 19.86
C GLY A 218 8.04 -3.96 20.85
N TYR A 219 6.82 -4.29 20.40
CA TYR A 219 5.86 -5.08 21.18
C TYR A 219 6.35 -6.50 21.41
N ARG A 220 6.97 -7.13 20.40
CA ARG A 220 7.48 -8.49 20.46
C ARG A 220 8.93 -8.51 20.89
N ASP A 221 9.34 -9.60 21.53
CA ASP A 221 10.74 -9.89 21.76
C ASP A 221 11.48 -9.85 20.40
N HIS A 222 12.71 -9.37 20.37
CA HIS A 222 13.51 -9.26 19.15
C HIS A 222 12.91 -8.39 18.03
N SER A 223 12.08 -7.38 18.36
CA SER A 223 11.46 -6.47 17.38
C SER A 223 11.87 -5.00 17.53
N ALA A 224 12.99 -4.75 18.21
CA ALA A 224 13.54 -3.40 18.31
C ALA A 224 13.88 -2.83 16.94
N ALA A 225 13.62 -1.54 16.73
CA ALA A 225 13.84 -0.89 15.45
C ALA A 225 14.30 0.55 15.60
N ARG A 226 15.02 1.00 14.57
CA ARG A 226 15.39 2.40 14.33
C ARG A 226 15.14 2.72 12.86
N LYS A 227 14.47 3.85 12.60
CA LYS A 227 14.20 4.35 11.26
C LYS A 227 14.49 5.84 11.20
N ASN A 228 15.23 6.29 10.18
CA ASN A 228 15.43 7.70 9.87
C ASN A 228 14.88 7.96 8.47
N LEU A 229 14.17 9.07 8.31
CA LEU A 229 13.59 9.51 7.04
C LEU A 229 13.99 10.95 6.77
N GLY A 230 14.25 11.27 5.51
CA GLY A 230 14.47 12.63 5.03
C GLY A 230 13.74 12.83 3.71
N ASN A 231 13.02 13.95 3.58
CA ASN A 231 12.32 14.33 2.36
C ASN A 231 12.60 15.77 2.01
N GLY A 232 12.64 16.05 0.72
CA GLY A 232 12.77 17.40 0.19
C GLY A 232 12.00 17.54 -1.12
N LYS A 233 11.26 18.63 -1.25
CA LYS A 233 10.55 19.00 -2.48
C LYS A 233 10.79 20.48 -2.73
N LEU A 234 11.24 20.82 -3.93
CA LEU A 234 11.51 22.19 -4.35
C LEU A 234 10.84 22.43 -5.69
N GLY A 235 9.86 23.30 -5.73
CA GLY A 235 9.20 23.75 -6.95
C GLY A 235 9.73 25.12 -7.39
N VAL A 236 10.00 25.29 -8.66
CA VAL A 236 10.44 26.55 -9.26
C VAL A 236 9.56 26.87 -10.46
N ARG A 237 8.94 28.04 -10.47
CA ARG A 237 8.25 28.57 -11.63
C ARG A 237 9.28 29.13 -12.59
N LEU A 238 9.50 28.48 -13.75
CA LEU A 238 10.53 28.91 -14.70
C LEU A 238 10.07 30.09 -15.57
N ASP A 239 8.83 30.02 -15.99
CA ASP A 239 8.12 31.04 -16.78
C ASP A 239 6.60 30.92 -16.56
N ASP A 240 5.77 31.74 -17.24
CA ASP A 240 4.31 31.76 -17.07
C ASP A 240 3.60 30.43 -17.40
N VAL A 241 4.29 29.50 -18.04
CA VAL A 241 3.72 28.23 -18.52
C VAL A 241 4.49 27.00 -18.07
N SER A 242 5.65 27.16 -17.40
CA SER A 242 6.54 26.05 -17.05
C SER A 242 6.86 26.02 -15.56
N THR A 243 6.81 24.84 -14.98
CA THR A 243 7.22 24.56 -13.59
C THR A 243 8.20 23.38 -13.56
N LEU A 244 9.26 23.53 -12.76
CA LEU A 244 10.21 22.46 -12.45
C LEU A 244 10.09 22.09 -10.99
N THR A 245 9.94 20.79 -10.69
CA THR A 245 9.92 20.28 -9.31
C THR A 245 11.06 19.30 -9.14
N LEU A 246 11.87 19.52 -8.12
CA LEU A 246 12.91 18.61 -7.64
C LEU A 246 12.40 17.87 -6.42
N MET A 247 12.64 16.57 -6.34
CA MET A 247 12.19 15.71 -5.26
C MET A 247 13.36 14.88 -4.74
N PHE A 248 13.44 14.74 -3.45
CA PHE A 248 14.46 13.94 -2.77
C PHE A 248 13.82 13.13 -1.63
N ASN A 249 14.24 11.88 -1.49
CA ASN A 249 13.81 11.03 -0.38
C ASN A 249 14.97 10.12 0.04
N SER A 250 15.14 9.96 1.36
CA SER A 250 16.11 9.04 1.95
C SER A 250 15.48 8.30 3.13
N VAL A 251 15.78 7.02 3.27
CA VAL A 251 15.41 6.21 4.42
C VAL A 251 16.54 5.28 4.83
N SER A 252 16.74 5.16 6.14
CA SER A 252 17.66 4.18 6.75
C SER A 252 16.92 3.45 7.87
N ILE A 253 16.98 2.10 7.87
CA ILE A 253 16.30 1.24 8.83
C ILE A 253 17.26 0.17 9.33
N ASP A 254 17.28 -0.02 10.66
CA ASP A 254 17.81 -1.21 11.32
C ASP A 254 16.72 -1.80 12.21
N ALA A 255 16.37 -3.07 12.02
CA ALA A 255 15.29 -3.70 12.76
C ALA A 255 15.52 -5.19 13.00
N GLY A 256 15.22 -5.65 14.20
CA GLY A 256 15.04 -7.07 14.51
C GLY A 256 13.77 -7.61 13.83
N ASP A 257 13.83 -8.87 13.42
CA ASP A 257 12.72 -9.58 12.77
C ASP A 257 12.20 -10.68 13.70
N PRO A 258 11.10 -10.48 14.44
CA PRO A 258 10.59 -11.46 15.38
C PRO A 258 10.00 -12.71 14.69
N GLY A 259 9.71 -12.63 13.39
CA GLY A 259 9.08 -13.70 12.62
C GLY A 259 7.66 -14.04 13.10
N GLY A 260 7.04 -15.00 12.44
CA GLY A 260 5.71 -15.53 12.82
C GLY A 260 5.77 -16.55 13.96
N LEU A 261 4.61 -16.79 14.57
CA LEU A 261 4.39 -17.80 15.62
C LEU A 261 3.42 -18.88 15.12
N THR A 262 3.54 -20.08 15.66
CA THR A 262 2.49 -21.10 15.56
C THR A 262 1.30 -20.71 16.44
N GLU A 263 0.14 -21.34 16.25
CA GLU A 263 -1.04 -21.07 17.06
C GLU A 263 -0.79 -21.34 18.56
N ALA A 264 -0.08 -22.40 18.89
CA ALA A 264 0.26 -22.73 20.27
C ALA A 264 1.20 -21.68 20.88
N GLU A 265 2.20 -21.23 20.15
CA GLU A 265 3.14 -20.20 20.61
C GLU A 265 2.45 -18.87 20.88
N TRP A 266 1.63 -18.36 19.94
CA TRP A 266 0.98 -17.06 20.14
C TRP A 266 -0.08 -17.08 21.24
N ARG A 267 -0.77 -18.23 21.44
CA ARG A 267 -1.71 -18.40 22.56
C ARG A 267 -1.02 -18.43 23.91
N ALA A 268 0.15 -19.08 23.97
CA ALA A 268 0.93 -19.18 25.19
C ALA A 268 1.56 -17.83 25.58
N ASN A 269 2.29 -17.19 24.66
CA ASN A 269 2.90 -15.87 24.87
C ASN A 269 3.00 -15.13 23.54
N PRO A 270 2.15 -14.12 23.27
CA PRO A 270 2.18 -13.39 22.00
C PRO A 270 3.44 -12.54 21.79
N ARG A 271 4.21 -12.27 22.85
CA ARG A 271 5.45 -11.46 22.76
C ARG A 271 6.67 -12.26 22.33
N GLN A 272 6.67 -13.57 22.52
CA GLN A 272 7.85 -14.41 22.29
C GLN A 272 8.31 -14.42 20.82
N ALA A 273 9.62 -14.60 20.61
CA ALA A 273 10.25 -14.71 19.29
C ALA A 273 11.36 -15.78 19.29
N PRO A 274 11.06 -17.07 19.62
CA PRO A 274 12.08 -18.08 19.92
C PRO A 274 13.02 -18.37 18.74
N ARG A 275 12.53 -18.22 17.50
CA ARG A 275 13.39 -18.40 16.31
C ARG A 275 14.29 -17.21 16.09
N ALA A 276 13.78 -16.00 16.34
CA ALA A 276 14.54 -14.78 16.17
C ALA A 276 15.74 -14.73 17.12
N ASP A 277 15.54 -15.11 18.38
CA ASP A 277 16.62 -15.18 19.37
C ASP A 277 17.71 -16.18 18.97
N GLN A 278 17.30 -17.36 18.47
CA GLN A 278 18.23 -18.40 18.04
C GLN A 278 19.07 -17.99 16.83
N PHE A 279 18.44 -17.32 15.83
CA PHE A 279 19.08 -17.01 14.54
C PHE A 279 19.52 -15.55 14.42
N ASN A 280 19.27 -14.73 15.42
CA ASN A 280 19.51 -13.29 15.41
C ASN A 280 18.96 -12.64 14.11
N THR A 281 17.69 -12.95 13.79
CA THR A 281 17.03 -12.49 12.58
C THR A 281 16.85 -10.97 12.59
N ARG A 282 17.28 -10.31 11.52
CA ARG A 282 17.28 -8.84 11.43
C ARG A 282 17.37 -8.38 9.99
N LYS A 283 17.07 -7.11 9.79
CA LYS A 283 17.22 -6.46 8.48
C LYS A 283 17.74 -5.05 8.64
N SER A 284 18.70 -4.69 7.81
CA SER A 284 19.12 -3.32 7.57
C SER A 284 18.77 -2.91 6.15
N LEU A 285 18.42 -1.63 5.97
CA LEU A 285 18.00 -1.06 4.70
C LEU A 285 18.40 0.40 4.64
N ASP A 286 19.07 0.77 3.54
CA ASP A 286 19.35 2.15 3.18
C ASP A 286 18.84 2.41 1.76
N GLN A 287 18.12 3.52 1.56
CA GLN A 287 17.65 3.95 0.25
C GLN A 287 17.79 5.45 0.11
N THR A 288 18.19 5.88 -1.07
CA THR A 288 18.20 7.28 -1.47
C THR A 288 17.67 7.38 -2.89
N GLN A 289 16.78 8.35 -3.13
CA GLN A 289 16.28 8.62 -4.46
C GLN A 289 16.13 10.13 -4.70
N ALA A 290 16.25 10.51 -5.95
CA ALA A 290 15.97 11.85 -6.43
C ALA A 290 15.12 11.78 -7.70
N GLY A 291 14.31 12.80 -7.90
CA GLY A 291 13.47 12.94 -9.08
C GLY A 291 13.33 14.39 -9.52
N LEU A 292 12.94 14.53 -10.76
CA LEU A 292 12.69 15.80 -11.42
C LEU A 292 11.39 15.69 -12.19
N ARG A 293 10.48 16.66 -12.00
CA ARG A 293 9.27 16.79 -12.80
C ARG A 293 9.28 18.15 -13.50
N TYR A 294 9.14 18.11 -14.81
CA TYR A 294 8.95 19.29 -15.64
C TYR A 294 7.52 19.28 -16.19
N GLN A 295 6.79 20.36 -15.95
CA GLN A 295 5.44 20.56 -16.46
C GLN A 295 5.41 21.81 -17.31
N ARG A 296 4.83 21.74 -18.50
CA ARG A 296 4.70 22.86 -19.42
C ARG A 296 3.34 22.86 -20.09
N ARG A 297 2.63 23.97 -19.98
CA ARG A 297 1.47 24.28 -20.80
C ARG A 297 1.94 24.77 -22.16
N MET A 298 1.90 23.89 -23.16
CA MET A 298 2.39 24.15 -24.53
C MET A 298 1.46 25.07 -25.29
N SER A 299 0.14 25.00 -25.01
CA SER A 299 -0.92 25.87 -25.52
C SER A 299 -2.06 25.96 -24.48
N GLU A 300 -3.17 26.63 -24.80
CA GLU A 300 -4.37 26.61 -23.96
C GLU A 300 -5.02 25.23 -23.86
N ARG A 301 -4.68 24.31 -24.79
CA ARG A 301 -5.25 22.96 -24.90
C ARG A 301 -4.26 21.85 -24.60
N ASP A 302 -2.96 22.15 -24.56
CA ASP A 302 -1.92 21.14 -24.51
C ASP A 302 -1.03 21.32 -23.27
N GLU A 303 -0.86 20.25 -22.49
CA GLU A 303 0.05 20.19 -21.38
C GLU A 303 0.99 18.99 -21.53
N LEU A 304 2.29 19.24 -21.32
CA LEU A 304 3.33 18.21 -21.28
C LEU A 304 3.85 18.06 -19.86
N THR A 305 3.89 16.84 -19.35
CA THR A 305 4.55 16.48 -18.09
C THR A 305 5.64 15.46 -18.39
N LEU A 306 6.84 15.72 -17.89
CA LEU A 306 7.98 14.82 -17.92
C LEU A 306 8.46 14.57 -16.51
N THR A 307 8.52 13.32 -16.07
CA THR A 307 9.09 12.92 -14.77
C THR A 307 10.27 11.99 -15.02
N ALA A 308 11.42 12.29 -14.42
CA ALA A 308 12.59 11.43 -14.44
C ALA A 308 13.10 11.21 -13.03
N TYR A 309 13.58 10.01 -12.71
CA TYR A 309 14.08 9.69 -11.38
C TYR A 309 15.21 8.67 -11.41
N HIS A 310 16.00 8.68 -10.35
CA HIS A 310 17.02 7.69 -10.05
C HIS A 310 17.05 7.40 -8.55
N GLY A 311 17.28 6.13 -8.19
CA GLY A 311 17.42 5.72 -6.81
C GLY A 311 18.33 4.51 -6.63
N GLU A 312 18.86 4.39 -5.43
CA GLU A 312 19.68 3.27 -4.98
C GLU A 312 19.10 2.71 -3.68
N ARG A 313 19.09 1.38 -3.55
CA ARG A 313 18.63 0.69 -2.35
C ARG A 313 19.56 -0.45 -2.01
N HIS A 314 20.04 -0.45 -0.78
CA HIS A 314 20.84 -1.52 -0.20
C HIS A 314 20.05 -2.21 0.90
N THR A 315 20.05 -3.56 0.91
CA THR A 315 19.33 -4.34 1.94
C THR A 315 20.18 -5.53 2.35
N THR A 316 20.32 -5.74 3.66
CA THR A 316 20.90 -6.97 4.24
C THR A 316 19.89 -7.58 5.19
N GLN A 317 19.55 -8.86 5.00
CA GLN A 317 18.59 -9.58 5.83
C GLN A 317 19.14 -10.93 6.28
N TYR A 318 19.03 -11.21 7.59
CA TYR A 318 19.35 -12.49 8.21
C TYR A 318 18.04 -13.23 8.49
N GLN A 319 17.94 -14.46 8.01
CA GLN A 319 16.74 -15.30 8.10
C GLN A 319 16.91 -16.44 9.10
N SER A 320 15.80 -16.99 9.60
CA SER A 320 15.79 -18.13 10.55
C SER A 320 15.89 -19.49 9.84
N ILE A 321 16.95 -19.68 9.03
CA ILE A 321 17.17 -20.93 8.29
C ILE A 321 18.19 -21.81 9.02
N PRO A 322 17.85 -23.05 9.44
CA PRO A 322 18.80 -23.96 10.04
C PRO A 322 19.95 -24.36 9.10
N MET A 323 21.08 -24.80 9.66
CA MET A 323 22.24 -25.26 8.89
C MET A 323 21.88 -26.40 7.91
N GLY A 324 21.06 -27.37 8.33
CA GLY A 324 20.77 -28.55 7.53
C GLY A 324 20.35 -28.29 6.10
N PRO A 325 19.29 -27.49 5.82
CA PRO A 325 18.91 -27.11 4.46
C PRO A 325 20.02 -26.39 3.70
N GLN A 326 20.84 -25.58 4.36
CA GLN A 326 21.92 -24.79 3.75
C GLN A 326 23.12 -25.64 3.32
N LEU A 327 23.24 -26.88 3.79
CA LEU A 327 24.25 -27.83 3.32
C LEU A 327 23.97 -28.32 1.89
N ASN A 328 22.74 -28.18 1.39
CA ASN A 328 22.45 -28.48 -0.01
C ASN A 328 23.21 -27.49 -0.92
N PRO A 329 24.04 -27.98 -1.87
CA PRO A 329 24.84 -27.14 -2.75
C PRO A 329 24.05 -26.07 -3.54
N THR A 330 22.78 -26.34 -3.85
CA THR A 330 21.90 -25.42 -4.59
C THR A 330 21.11 -24.45 -3.67
N HIS A 331 21.31 -24.52 -2.33
CA HIS A 331 20.61 -23.63 -1.40
C HIS A 331 21.28 -22.26 -1.35
N ALA A 332 20.48 -21.17 -1.44
CA ALA A 332 20.97 -19.80 -1.53
C ALA A 332 21.49 -19.19 -0.20
N GLY A 333 21.51 -19.98 0.89
CA GLY A 333 21.92 -19.50 2.22
C GLY A 333 20.78 -18.85 2.99
N GLY A 334 21.10 -18.32 4.17
CA GLY A 334 20.17 -17.68 5.10
C GLY A 334 20.43 -16.19 5.31
N VAL A 335 21.43 -15.60 4.64
CA VAL A 335 21.67 -14.15 4.59
C VAL A 335 21.48 -13.68 3.16
N ILE A 336 20.65 -12.66 2.96
CA ILE A 336 20.39 -12.03 1.67
C ILE A 336 21.00 -10.64 1.68
N VAL A 337 21.79 -10.31 0.62
CA VAL A 337 22.30 -8.96 0.35
C VAL A 337 21.80 -8.54 -1.03
N LEU A 338 21.09 -7.41 -1.09
CA LEU A 338 20.55 -6.83 -2.31
C LEU A 338 21.11 -5.42 -2.49
N GLU A 339 21.72 -5.18 -3.65
CA GLU A 339 22.13 -3.86 -4.12
C GLU A 339 21.31 -3.52 -5.35
N ARG A 340 20.40 -2.56 -5.26
CA ARG A 340 19.48 -2.15 -6.33
C ARG A 340 19.78 -0.75 -6.79
N LYS A 341 19.84 -0.55 -8.11
CA LYS A 341 19.82 0.75 -8.77
C LYS A 341 18.61 0.77 -9.69
N TYR A 342 17.75 1.75 -9.52
CA TYR A 342 16.55 1.89 -10.32
C TYR A 342 16.38 3.31 -10.82
N GLN A 343 15.77 3.44 -12.00
CA GLN A 343 15.53 4.71 -12.66
C GLN A 343 14.41 4.59 -13.65
N GLY A 344 13.81 5.72 -14.00
CA GLY A 344 12.76 5.74 -15.02
C GLY A 344 12.47 7.12 -15.55
N ILE A 345 11.69 7.13 -16.62
CA ILE A 345 11.14 8.31 -17.26
C ILE A 345 9.68 8.04 -17.58
N ASP A 346 8.78 8.91 -17.11
CA ASP A 346 7.40 9.00 -17.54
C ASP A 346 7.19 10.28 -18.34
N THR A 347 6.58 10.15 -19.52
CA THR A 347 6.22 11.28 -20.39
C THR A 347 4.73 11.24 -20.63
N ARG A 348 4.04 12.32 -20.33
CA ARG A 348 2.60 12.47 -20.49
C ARG A 348 2.25 13.75 -21.23
N TRP A 349 1.46 13.63 -22.28
CA TRP A 349 0.84 14.73 -22.99
C TRP A 349 -0.67 14.68 -22.78
N LYS A 350 -1.25 15.79 -22.36
CA LYS A 350 -2.69 16.00 -22.21
C LYS A 350 -3.14 17.00 -23.27
N HIS A 351 -4.23 16.69 -23.98
CA HIS A 351 -4.86 17.56 -24.95
C HIS A 351 -6.37 17.69 -24.68
N GLU A 352 -6.85 18.90 -24.64
CA GLU A 352 -8.27 19.23 -24.43
C GLU A 352 -8.82 19.92 -25.69
N ASP A 353 -9.85 19.36 -26.30
CA ASP A 353 -10.49 19.91 -27.50
C ASP A 353 -11.98 19.56 -27.55
N THR A 354 -12.61 19.94 -28.65
CA THR A 354 -13.97 19.53 -29.01
C THR A 354 -13.93 18.74 -30.30
N PHE A 355 -14.44 17.51 -30.27
CA PHE A 355 -14.60 16.69 -31.47
C PHE A 355 -16.10 16.46 -31.73
N ALA A 356 -16.57 16.77 -32.94
CA ALA A 356 -18.00 16.74 -33.31
C ALA A 356 -18.90 17.51 -32.31
N SER A 357 -18.42 18.65 -31.81
CA SER A 357 -19.04 19.52 -30.79
C SER A 357 -19.16 18.91 -29.40
N LEU A 358 -18.46 17.78 -29.12
CA LEU A 358 -18.38 17.17 -27.81
C LEU A 358 -17.03 17.49 -27.17
N PRO A 359 -16.98 17.96 -25.91
CA PRO A 359 -15.74 18.11 -25.19
C PRO A 359 -15.00 16.76 -25.06
N VAL A 360 -13.72 16.77 -25.37
CA VAL A 360 -12.85 15.59 -25.27
C VAL A 360 -11.53 15.95 -24.61
N THR A 361 -11.09 15.09 -23.70
CA THR A 361 -9.73 15.10 -23.16
C THR A 361 -9.02 13.86 -23.65
N LEU A 362 -7.86 14.05 -24.27
CA LEU A 362 -6.98 12.99 -24.73
C LEU A 362 -5.68 13.03 -23.94
N ILE A 363 -5.21 11.86 -23.46
CA ILE A 363 -3.98 11.73 -22.71
C ILE A 363 -3.18 10.60 -23.34
N GLY A 364 -1.99 10.91 -23.79
CA GLY A 364 -1.03 9.91 -24.30
C GLY A 364 0.27 9.95 -23.52
N GLY A 365 0.88 8.80 -23.32
CA GLY A 365 2.13 8.75 -22.59
C GLY A 365 2.95 7.51 -22.81
N LEU A 366 4.17 7.56 -22.29
CA LEU A 366 5.14 6.49 -22.31
C LEU A 366 5.84 6.43 -20.96
N ASP A 367 5.78 5.26 -20.33
CA ASP A 367 6.45 4.96 -19.09
C ASP A 367 7.57 3.94 -19.33
N TYR A 368 8.80 4.29 -18.96
CA TYR A 368 9.97 3.42 -19.04
C TYR A 368 10.66 3.36 -17.69
N GLU A 369 10.79 2.17 -17.15
CA GLU A 369 11.46 1.92 -15.87
C GLU A 369 12.50 0.83 -16.03
N THR A 370 13.60 0.92 -15.29
CA THR A 370 14.62 -0.13 -15.26
C THR A 370 15.22 -0.26 -13.86
N MET A 371 15.54 -1.49 -13.48
CA MET A 371 16.25 -1.83 -12.25
C MET A 371 17.39 -2.80 -12.55
N THR A 372 18.55 -2.55 -11.97
CA THR A 372 19.63 -3.52 -11.86
C THR A 372 19.77 -3.91 -10.40
N GLU A 373 19.73 -5.21 -10.14
CA GLU A 373 19.91 -5.77 -8.80
C GLU A 373 21.12 -6.70 -8.80
N ARG A 374 22.06 -6.49 -7.88
CA ARG A 374 23.03 -7.52 -7.49
C ARG A 374 22.44 -8.24 -6.29
N ARG A 375 22.21 -9.53 -6.43
CA ARG A 375 21.68 -10.39 -5.38
C ARG A 375 22.71 -11.41 -4.95
N GLN A 376 23.07 -11.36 -3.66
CA GLN A 376 24.00 -12.29 -3.06
C GLN A 376 23.33 -13.04 -1.92
N GLY A 377 23.66 -14.32 -1.76
CA GLY A 377 23.23 -15.17 -0.66
C GLY A 377 24.43 -15.74 0.08
N PHE A 378 24.33 -15.84 1.40
CA PHE A 378 25.37 -16.39 2.24
C PHE A 378 24.75 -17.29 3.30
N GLU A 379 25.54 -18.20 3.85
CA GLU A 379 25.15 -18.93 5.07
C GLU A 379 24.89 -17.93 6.21
N ASN A 380 23.90 -18.21 7.07
CA ASN A 380 23.63 -17.40 8.26
C ASN A 380 24.29 -17.95 9.52
N PHE A 381 25.35 -18.74 9.35
CA PHE A 381 26.11 -19.34 10.45
C PHE A 381 27.58 -19.46 10.08
N ILE A 382 28.40 -19.57 11.10
CA ILE A 382 29.79 -20.01 11.03
C ILE A 382 29.98 -21.19 11.98
N LEU A 383 31.01 -22.01 11.74
CA LEU A 383 31.42 -23.08 12.63
C LEU A 383 32.61 -22.60 13.46
N ARG A 384 32.44 -22.58 14.78
CA ARG A 384 33.53 -22.32 15.76
C ARG A 384 33.71 -23.54 16.64
N ASP A 385 34.86 -24.16 16.58
CA ASP A 385 35.22 -25.33 17.39
C ASP A 385 34.15 -26.45 17.32
N GLY A 386 33.59 -26.67 16.12
CA GLY A 386 32.54 -27.65 15.87
C GLY A 386 31.13 -27.25 16.32
N THR A 387 30.98 -26.05 16.90
CA THR A 387 29.65 -25.50 17.28
C THR A 387 29.15 -24.56 16.23
N VAL A 388 27.84 -24.63 15.94
CA VAL A 388 27.15 -23.73 14.99
C VAL A 388 26.81 -22.42 15.69
N ASP A 389 27.36 -21.33 15.20
CA ASP A 389 27.09 -19.97 15.67
C ASP A 389 26.20 -19.26 14.61
N TYR A 390 24.92 -19.12 14.93
CA TYR A 390 23.93 -18.52 14.03
C TYR A 390 23.92 -16.97 14.13
N GLY A 391 23.42 -16.33 13.09
CA GLY A 391 23.35 -14.86 13.01
C GLY A 391 24.64 -14.22 12.50
N GLU A 392 25.60 -15.03 12.11
CA GLU A 392 26.86 -14.63 11.48
C GLU A 392 26.79 -14.88 9.97
N LYS A 393 27.49 -14.03 9.20
CA LYS A 393 27.58 -14.17 7.74
C LYS A 393 28.69 -15.16 7.40
N GLY A 394 28.31 -16.34 6.91
CA GLY A 394 29.21 -17.40 6.48
C GLY A 394 29.57 -17.35 5.00
N ASP A 395 29.75 -18.53 4.40
CA ASP A 395 30.20 -18.67 3.02
C ASP A 395 29.15 -18.21 2.01
N GLN A 396 29.62 -17.70 0.86
CA GLN A 396 28.76 -17.29 -0.24
C GLN A 396 28.08 -18.50 -0.89
N ARG A 397 26.77 -18.37 -1.16
CA ARG A 397 25.91 -19.43 -1.71
C ARG A 397 25.14 -18.99 -2.96
N ARG A 398 25.14 -17.70 -3.28
CA ARG A 398 24.48 -17.09 -4.44
C ARG A 398 25.19 -15.81 -4.84
N ASN A 399 25.29 -15.53 -6.14
CA ASN A 399 25.76 -14.25 -6.66
C ASN A 399 25.19 -14.05 -8.05
N GLU A 400 24.17 -13.19 -8.18
CA GLU A 400 23.44 -12.93 -9.42
C GLU A 400 23.42 -11.44 -9.72
N LYS A 401 23.36 -11.11 -11.01
CA LYS A 401 23.02 -9.79 -11.51
C LYS A 401 21.72 -9.88 -12.29
N ASN A 402 20.67 -9.26 -11.75
CA ASN A 402 19.35 -9.21 -12.36
C ASN A 402 19.15 -7.85 -13.01
N ARG A 403 18.65 -7.83 -14.23
CA ARG A 403 18.17 -6.64 -14.91
C ARG A 403 16.71 -6.80 -15.23
N ILE A 404 15.90 -5.88 -14.75
CA ILE A 404 14.46 -5.82 -14.99
C ILE A 404 14.15 -4.48 -15.64
N TRP A 405 13.29 -4.48 -16.67
CA TRP A 405 12.79 -3.26 -17.25
C TRP A 405 11.35 -3.44 -17.72
N ASN A 406 10.59 -2.34 -17.71
CA ASN A 406 9.28 -2.25 -18.35
C ASN A 406 9.26 -1.07 -19.33
N LEU A 407 8.36 -1.19 -20.32
CA LEU A 407 8.09 -0.16 -21.32
C LEU A 407 6.61 -0.22 -21.66
N ASP A 408 5.91 0.83 -21.30
CA ASP A 408 4.46 0.86 -21.27
C ASP A 408 3.92 2.13 -21.97
N PRO A 409 3.67 2.12 -23.30
CA PRO A 409 2.88 3.15 -23.96
C PRO A 409 1.41 3.05 -23.55
N TYR A 410 0.76 4.19 -23.37
CA TYR A 410 -0.66 4.28 -23.01
C TYR A 410 -1.37 5.44 -23.68
N LEU A 411 -2.68 5.24 -23.86
CA LEU A 411 -3.60 6.25 -24.36
C LEU A 411 -4.88 6.20 -23.52
N GLN A 412 -5.39 7.36 -23.14
CA GLN A 412 -6.65 7.51 -22.44
C GLN A 412 -7.45 8.64 -23.07
N THR A 413 -8.77 8.52 -23.09
CA THR A 413 -9.67 9.56 -23.55
C THR A 413 -10.88 9.65 -22.64
N SER A 414 -11.38 10.89 -22.44
CA SER A 414 -12.63 11.19 -21.75
C SER A 414 -13.51 12.04 -22.66
N TRP A 415 -14.74 11.60 -22.87
CA TRP A 415 -15.72 12.22 -23.77
C TRP A 415 -16.95 12.63 -22.99
N GLN A 416 -17.29 13.90 -22.95
CA GLN A 416 -18.55 14.39 -22.42
C GLN A 416 -19.62 14.29 -23.51
N LEU A 417 -20.32 13.14 -23.56
CA LEU A 417 -21.31 12.84 -24.59
C LEU A 417 -22.57 13.74 -24.49
N THR A 418 -22.94 14.08 -23.24
CA THR A 418 -24.03 15.00 -22.91
C THR A 418 -23.68 15.65 -21.55
N PRO A 419 -24.42 16.66 -21.07
CA PRO A 419 -24.23 17.20 -19.73
C PRO A 419 -24.35 16.16 -18.60
N HIS A 420 -24.98 15.00 -18.86
CA HIS A 420 -25.21 13.93 -17.91
C HIS A 420 -24.31 12.69 -18.14
N TRP A 421 -23.84 12.46 -19.36
CA TRP A 421 -23.09 11.26 -19.71
C TRP A 421 -21.64 11.57 -20.05
N THR A 422 -20.72 10.87 -19.38
CA THR A 422 -19.29 10.88 -19.70
C THR A 422 -18.83 9.44 -19.99
N LEU A 423 -18.09 9.28 -21.07
CA LEU A 423 -17.47 8.03 -21.48
C LEU A 423 -15.95 8.17 -21.34
N ASP A 424 -15.32 7.29 -20.57
CA ASP A 424 -13.87 7.18 -20.54
C ASP A 424 -13.43 5.86 -21.17
N ALA A 425 -12.33 5.88 -21.87
CA ALA A 425 -11.67 4.70 -22.41
C ALA A 425 -10.16 4.84 -22.30
N GLY A 426 -9.49 3.74 -22.07
CA GLY A 426 -8.04 3.69 -21.96
C GLY A 426 -7.46 2.38 -22.48
N LEU A 427 -6.23 2.45 -22.98
CA LEU A 427 -5.50 1.31 -23.45
C LEU A 427 -4.02 1.49 -23.10
N ARG A 428 -3.45 0.49 -22.44
CA ARG A 428 -2.01 0.40 -22.18
C ARG A 428 -1.45 -0.89 -22.77
N TYR A 429 -0.25 -0.84 -23.28
CA TYR A 429 0.50 -2.05 -23.65
C TYR A 429 1.67 -2.17 -22.69
N SER A 430 1.60 -3.14 -21.79
CA SER A 430 2.64 -3.34 -20.77
C SER A 430 3.60 -4.42 -21.21
N THR A 431 4.91 -4.15 -21.07
CA THR A 431 5.98 -5.10 -21.32
C THR A 431 6.93 -5.12 -20.14
N VAL A 432 7.15 -6.29 -19.53
CA VAL A 432 8.10 -6.48 -18.43
C VAL A 432 9.10 -7.56 -18.81
N SER A 433 10.40 -7.25 -18.74
CA SER A 433 11.48 -8.16 -19.11
C SER A 433 12.42 -8.41 -17.94
N PHE A 434 12.77 -9.66 -17.76
CA PHE A 434 13.71 -10.16 -16.75
C PHE A 434 14.90 -10.78 -17.44
N ASP A 435 16.10 -10.45 -16.95
CA ASP A 435 17.37 -11.04 -17.38
C ASP A 435 18.21 -11.25 -16.13
N SER A 436 18.63 -12.49 -15.88
CA SER A 436 19.46 -12.88 -14.73
C SER A 436 20.74 -13.53 -15.23
N THR A 437 21.88 -13.05 -14.74
CA THR A 437 23.19 -13.65 -14.98
C THR A 437 23.73 -14.19 -13.66
N ASP A 438 24.04 -15.47 -13.62
CA ASP A 438 24.61 -16.14 -12.46
C ASP A 438 26.14 -16.05 -12.50
N TYR A 439 26.73 -15.71 -11.35
CA TYR A 439 28.18 -15.67 -11.10
C TYR A 439 28.62 -16.65 -10.00
N TYR A 440 27.68 -17.42 -9.41
CA TYR A 440 27.98 -18.46 -8.44
C TYR A 440 27.88 -19.84 -9.09
N ILE A 441 28.75 -20.11 -10.03
CA ILE A 441 28.79 -21.36 -10.79
C ILE A 441 29.78 -22.33 -10.12
N THR A 442 29.29 -23.50 -9.70
CA THR A 442 30.08 -24.56 -9.10
C THR A 442 29.72 -25.92 -9.75
N PRO A 443 30.56 -26.98 -9.62
CA PRO A 443 30.22 -28.29 -10.16
C PRO A 443 28.90 -28.89 -9.62
N ARG A 444 28.37 -28.37 -8.48
CA ARG A 444 27.16 -28.86 -7.83
C ARG A 444 25.98 -27.90 -7.95
N ASN A 445 26.22 -26.64 -8.38
CA ASN A 445 25.14 -25.64 -8.53
C ASN A 445 24.82 -25.38 -10.01
N GLY A 446 25.78 -25.49 -10.93
CA GLY A 446 25.56 -25.17 -12.34
C GLY A 446 25.44 -23.67 -12.64
N ASP A 447 25.00 -23.34 -13.85
CA ASP A 447 24.71 -21.98 -14.31
C ASP A 447 23.18 -21.76 -14.28
N ASP A 448 22.73 -20.86 -13.44
CA ASP A 448 21.32 -20.52 -13.21
C ASP A 448 20.87 -19.28 -14.00
N SER A 449 21.67 -18.83 -14.97
CA SER A 449 21.32 -17.70 -15.83
C SER A 449 20.06 -17.96 -16.65
N GLY A 450 19.29 -16.92 -16.92
CA GLY A 450 18.07 -17.07 -17.72
C GLY A 450 17.36 -15.73 -17.93
N SER A 451 16.42 -15.74 -18.87
CA SER A 451 15.61 -14.56 -19.18
C SER A 451 14.14 -14.92 -19.43
N LYS A 452 13.26 -13.96 -19.17
CA LYS A 452 11.83 -14.08 -19.43
C LYS A 452 11.26 -12.72 -19.75
N ARG A 453 10.31 -12.67 -20.70
CA ARG A 453 9.56 -11.47 -21.05
C ARG A 453 8.07 -11.76 -21.02
N TYR A 454 7.31 -10.83 -20.45
CA TYR A 454 5.86 -10.81 -20.42
C TYR A 454 5.34 -9.56 -21.09
N HIS A 455 4.17 -9.64 -21.70
CA HIS A 455 3.49 -8.50 -22.31
C HIS A 455 1.98 -8.70 -22.28
N GLN A 456 1.23 -7.61 -22.17
CA GLN A 456 -0.24 -7.64 -22.13
C GLN A 456 -0.83 -6.32 -22.59
N TRP A 457 -1.96 -6.41 -23.33
CA TRP A 457 -2.85 -5.29 -23.58
C TRP A 457 -3.80 -5.12 -22.41
N LEU A 458 -3.93 -3.89 -21.94
CA LEU A 458 -4.73 -3.54 -20.76
C LEU A 458 -5.80 -2.50 -21.16
N PRO A 459 -6.91 -2.95 -21.75
CA PRO A 459 -8.04 -2.08 -22.03
C PRO A 459 -8.81 -1.75 -20.75
N MET A 460 -9.36 -0.54 -20.68
CA MET A 460 -10.34 -0.13 -19.69
C MET A 460 -11.38 0.78 -20.32
N GLY A 461 -12.58 0.82 -19.73
CA GLY A 461 -13.64 1.73 -20.10
C GLY A 461 -14.58 2.00 -18.94
N SER A 462 -15.18 3.17 -18.92
CA SER A 462 -16.23 3.51 -17.96
C SER A 462 -17.30 4.40 -18.60
N LEU A 463 -18.51 4.27 -18.09
CA LEU A 463 -19.63 5.11 -18.41
C LEU A 463 -20.17 5.72 -17.12
N ASN A 464 -20.11 7.04 -17.02
CA ASN A 464 -20.59 7.80 -15.87
C ASN A 464 -21.90 8.51 -16.22
N TYR A 465 -22.89 8.40 -15.35
CA TYR A 465 -24.15 9.10 -15.45
C TYR A 465 -24.39 10.01 -14.26
N LYS A 466 -24.43 11.32 -14.52
CA LYS A 466 -24.74 12.35 -13.54
C LYS A 466 -26.27 12.48 -13.42
N ILE A 467 -26.83 11.87 -12.36
CA ILE A 467 -28.28 11.96 -12.05
C ILE A 467 -28.64 13.39 -11.63
N SER A 468 -27.78 13.99 -10.81
CA SER A 468 -27.85 15.39 -10.37
C SER A 468 -26.45 15.95 -10.11
N PRO A 469 -26.25 17.24 -9.84
CA PRO A 469 -24.95 17.77 -9.44
C PRO A 469 -24.35 17.08 -8.20
N ALA A 470 -25.18 16.49 -7.35
CA ALA A 470 -24.78 15.81 -6.13
C ALA A 470 -24.74 14.27 -6.24
N TRP A 471 -25.15 13.66 -7.36
CA TRP A 471 -25.29 12.20 -7.44
C TRP A 471 -24.86 11.65 -8.79
N ASN A 472 -23.83 10.80 -8.75
CA ASN A 472 -23.30 10.07 -9.89
C ASN A 472 -23.45 8.56 -9.71
N VAL A 473 -23.70 7.87 -10.83
CA VAL A 473 -23.64 6.40 -10.94
C VAL A 473 -22.73 6.06 -12.11
N TYR A 474 -21.90 5.06 -11.97
CA TYR A 474 -20.97 4.65 -13.03
C TYR A 474 -20.90 3.13 -13.17
N LEU A 475 -20.58 2.70 -14.38
CA LEU A 475 -20.20 1.34 -14.73
C LEU A 475 -18.80 1.37 -15.32
N SER A 476 -17.87 0.58 -14.80
CA SER A 476 -16.53 0.48 -15.33
C SER A 476 -16.09 -0.97 -15.52
N ALA A 477 -15.23 -1.20 -16.50
CA ALA A 477 -14.63 -2.51 -16.78
C ALA A 477 -13.19 -2.35 -17.25
N GLY A 478 -12.34 -3.32 -16.94
CA GLY A 478 -10.94 -3.29 -17.38
C GLY A 478 -10.19 -4.56 -17.05
N ARG A 479 -9.03 -4.71 -17.70
CA ARG A 479 -8.13 -5.85 -17.54
C ARG A 479 -6.90 -5.45 -16.77
N GLY A 480 -6.65 -6.09 -15.62
CA GLY A 480 -5.44 -6.01 -14.82
C GLY A 480 -4.40 -7.07 -15.24
N PHE A 481 -3.15 -6.84 -14.86
CA PHE A 481 -2.01 -7.68 -15.21
C PHE A 481 -0.99 -7.68 -14.08
N GLU A 482 -0.52 -8.87 -13.70
CA GLU A 482 0.57 -9.03 -12.73
C GLU A 482 1.58 -10.05 -13.24
N THR A 483 2.85 -9.64 -13.34
CA THR A 483 3.94 -10.58 -13.60
C THR A 483 4.40 -11.23 -12.30
N PRO A 484 5.01 -12.44 -12.35
CA PRO A 484 5.88 -12.87 -11.27
C PRO A 484 6.97 -11.83 -11.04
N THR A 485 7.37 -11.64 -9.78
CA THR A 485 8.54 -10.83 -9.45
C THR A 485 9.83 -11.64 -9.64
N ILE A 486 10.99 -10.99 -9.65
CA ILE A 486 12.27 -11.72 -9.73
C ILE A 486 12.44 -12.70 -8.56
N ASN A 487 11.90 -12.39 -7.38
CA ASN A 487 11.91 -13.28 -6.23
C ASN A 487 11.03 -14.50 -6.43
N GLU A 488 9.86 -14.34 -7.06
CA GLU A 488 8.91 -15.42 -7.36
C GLU A 488 9.44 -16.32 -8.49
N LEU A 489 10.23 -15.79 -9.41
CA LEU A 489 10.94 -16.55 -10.44
C LEU A 489 12.16 -17.31 -9.92
N SER A 490 12.70 -16.97 -8.75
CA SER A 490 14.02 -17.43 -8.27
C SER A 490 14.08 -18.89 -7.85
N TYR A 491 12.94 -19.57 -7.67
CA TYR A 491 12.89 -20.97 -7.25
C TYR A 491 11.85 -21.75 -8.04
N ARG A 492 12.24 -22.94 -8.51
CA ARG A 492 11.39 -23.84 -9.27
C ARG A 492 10.70 -24.85 -8.34
N PRO A 493 9.37 -25.14 -8.55
CA PRO A 493 8.65 -26.10 -7.72
C PRO A 493 9.07 -27.56 -7.98
N ASP A 494 9.79 -27.84 -9.08
CA ASP A 494 10.35 -29.17 -9.39
C ASP A 494 11.70 -29.45 -8.69
N GLY A 495 12.18 -28.50 -7.88
CA GLY A 495 13.45 -28.61 -7.15
C GLY A 495 14.71 -28.44 -8.00
N GLN A 496 14.57 -28.18 -9.29
CA GLN A 496 15.69 -27.87 -10.17
C GLN A 496 16.23 -26.44 -9.89
N THR A 497 17.42 -26.15 -10.35
CA THR A 497 18.04 -24.84 -10.30
C THR A 497 17.55 -23.91 -11.42
N GLY A 498 17.90 -22.63 -11.35
CA GLY A 498 17.57 -21.62 -12.34
C GLY A 498 16.18 -20.98 -12.13
N LEU A 499 15.86 -20.03 -13.01
CA LEU A 499 14.60 -19.31 -12.96
C LEU A 499 13.41 -20.19 -13.32
N ASN A 500 12.31 -20.01 -12.62
CA ASN A 500 11.00 -20.63 -12.92
C ASN A 500 10.35 -19.93 -14.13
N ILE A 501 10.94 -20.07 -15.32
CA ILE A 501 10.48 -19.44 -16.56
C ILE A 501 9.12 -19.99 -17.04
N GLY A 502 8.64 -21.09 -16.45
CA GLY A 502 7.32 -21.68 -16.72
C GLY A 502 6.15 -20.87 -16.15
N LEU A 503 6.40 -20.01 -15.15
CA LEU A 503 5.37 -19.16 -14.59
C LEU A 503 4.79 -18.23 -15.65
N GLN A 504 3.45 -18.15 -15.68
CA GLN A 504 2.69 -17.24 -16.51
C GLN A 504 2.29 -16.00 -15.70
N PRO A 505 2.09 -14.86 -16.35
CA PRO A 505 1.52 -13.70 -15.67
C PRO A 505 0.05 -13.98 -15.34
N SER A 506 -0.42 -13.37 -14.27
CA SER A 506 -1.82 -13.36 -13.89
C SER A 506 -2.55 -12.24 -14.64
N THR A 507 -3.73 -12.53 -15.18
CA THR A 507 -4.61 -11.53 -15.82
C THR A 507 -5.97 -11.53 -15.15
N SER A 508 -6.53 -10.35 -14.88
CA SER A 508 -7.79 -10.19 -14.18
C SER A 508 -8.74 -9.25 -14.91
N ASP A 509 -9.94 -9.75 -15.21
CA ASP A 509 -11.00 -8.97 -15.80
C ASP A 509 -11.98 -8.52 -14.69
N THR A 510 -12.11 -7.21 -14.52
CA THR A 510 -12.94 -6.59 -13.49
C THR A 510 -14.10 -5.81 -14.10
N VAL A 511 -15.28 -5.97 -13.51
CA VAL A 511 -16.45 -5.13 -13.75
C VAL A 511 -16.91 -4.54 -12.42
N GLU A 512 -17.21 -3.25 -12.42
CA GLU A 512 -17.63 -2.50 -11.24
C GLU A 512 -18.82 -1.59 -11.57
N LEU A 513 -19.84 -1.64 -10.71
CA LEU A 513 -20.95 -0.69 -10.67
C LEU A 513 -20.84 0.14 -9.39
N GLY A 514 -20.73 1.44 -9.51
CA GLY A 514 -20.59 2.33 -8.36
C GLY A 514 -21.57 3.50 -8.35
N SER A 515 -21.75 4.08 -7.19
CA SER A 515 -22.57 5.27 -6.95
C SER A 515 -21.91 6.17 -5.93
N LYS A 516 -21.95 7.48 -6.17
CA LYS A 516 -21.42 8.51 -5.27
C LYS A 516 -22.46 9.60 -5.10
N LEU A 517 -22.79 9.88 -3.84
CA LEU A 517 -23.81 10.85 -3.46
C LEU A 517 -23.24 11.83 -2.44
N ARG A 518 -23.30 13.12 -2.77
CA ARG A 518 -23.02 14.20 -1.83
C ARG A 518 -24.23 14.44 -0.94
N LEU A 519 -24.04 14.46 0.37
CA LEU A 519 -25.02 14.78 1.38
C LEU A 519 -24.53 15.97 2.22
N GLY A 520 -24.93 17.19 1.86
CA GLY A 520 -24.36 18.39 2.47
C GLY A 520 -22.84 18.45 2.31
N ASN A 521 -22.09 18.52 3.41
CA ASN A 521 -20.62 18.52 3.44
C ASN A 521 -20.01 17.12 3.47
N GLY A 522 -20.77 16.10 3.10
CA GLY A 522 -20.28 14.72 3.13
C GLY A 522 -20.44 14.00 1.81
N LEU A 523 -19.78 12.84 1.72
CA LEU A 523 -19.82 11.94 0.58
C LEU A 523 -20.19 10.53 1.02
N VAL A 524 -21.18 9.94 0.36
CA VAL A 524 -21.48 8.51 0.44
C VAL A 524 -21.03 7.85 -0.85
N SER A 525 -20.27 6.77 -0.75
CA SER A 525 -19.88 5.96 -1.90
C SER A 525 -20.26 4.50 -1.68
N ALA A 526 -20.69 3.85 -2.78
CA ALA A 526 -20.98 2.43 -2.82
C ALA A 526 -20.44 1.84 -4.12
N ALA A 527 -19.85 0.65 -4.05
CA ALA A 527 -19.38 -0.07 -5.22
C ALA A 527 -19.64 -1.58 -5.08
N LEU A 528 -20.17 -2.16 -6.16
CA LEU A 528 -20.30 -3.61 -6.36
C LEU A 528 -19.31 -4.02 -7.44
N PHE A 529 -18.52 -5.05 -7.21
CA PHE A 529 -17.55 -5.49 -8.19
C PHE A 529 -17.46 -7.02 -8.28
N GLN A 530 -17.04 -7.48 -9.44
CA GLN A 530 -16.56 -8.83 -9.67
C GLN A 530 -15.28 -8.79 -10.47
N THR A 531 -14.31 -9.61 -10.05
CA THR A 531 -13.06 -9.84 -10.77
C THR A 531 -12.88 -11.32 -10.97
N ASP A 532 -12.67 -11.73 -12.20
CA ASP A 532 -12.26 -13.09 -12.58
C ASP A 532 -10.78 -13.04 -12.99
N THR A 533 -9.96 -13.91 -12.40
CA THR A 533 -8.52 -13.96 -12.63
C THR A 533 -8.14 -15.30 -13.24
N ASP A 534 -7.37 -15.25 -14.31
CA ASP A 534 -6.71 -16.41 -14.92
C ASP A 534 -5.24 -16.46 -14.52
N ASN A 535 -4.70 -17.66 -14.33
CA ASN A 535 -3.31 -17.91 -13.93
C ASN A 535 -2.91 -17.20 -12.62
N GLU A 536 -3.77 -17.20 -11.62
CA GLU A 536 -3.45 -16.62 -10.31
C GLU A 536 -2.11 -17.11 -9.80
N LEU A 537 -1.23 -16.19 -9.40
CA LEU A 537 0.07 -16.53 -8.81
C LEU A 537 -0.12 -16.90 -7.34
N VAL A 538 0.32 -18.09 -6.97
CA VAL A 538 0.19 -18.63 -5.61
C VAL A 538 1.49 -19.28 -5.15
N VAL A 539 1.62 -19.46 -3.84
CA VAL A 539 2.72 -20.23 -3.25
C VAL A 539 2.50 -21.72 -3.55
N ALA A 540 3.44 -22.35 -4.27
CA ALA A 540 3.41 -23.78 -4.54
C ALA A 540 3.93 -24.59 -3.36
N GLU A 541 5.08 -24.19 -2.80
CA GLU A 541 5.71 -24.81 -1.65
C GLU A 541 6.55 -23.79 -0.89
N SER A 542 6.51 -23.86 0.44
CA SER A 542 7.39 -23.09 1.32
C SER A 542 8.05 -24.04 2.31
N SER A 543 9.30 -24.39 2.08
CA SER A 543 10.08 -25.31 2.94
C SER A 543 11.56 -24.98 2.91
N GLY A 544 12.28 -25.30 4.00
CA GLY A 544 13.73 -25.11 4.10
C GLY A 544 14.18 -23.66 3.85
N GLY A 545 13.33 -22.67 4.10
CA GLY A 545 13.61 -21.25 3.85
C GLY A 545 13.50 -20.82 2.38
N ARG A 546 12.89 -21.66 1.52
CA ARG A 546 12.61 -21.38 0.12
C ARG A 546 11.12 -21.39 -0.12
N THR A 547 10.67 -20.44 -0.95
CA THR A 547 9.29 -20.41 -1.42
C THR A 547 9.29 -20.46 -2.95
N SER A 548 8.66 -21.47 -3.52
CA SER A 548 8.40 -21.56 -4.96
C SER A 548 6.96 -21.19 -5.27
N TYR A 549 6.70 -20.79 -6.50
CA TYR A 549 5.40 -20.31 -6.93
C TYR A 549 4.89 -21.09 -8.13
N ALA A 550 3.56 -21.14 -8.26
CA ALA A 550 2.85 -21.77 -9.38
C ALA A 550 1.66 -20.89 -9.79
N ASN A 551 1.07 -21.23 -10.94
CA ASN A 551 -0.19 -20.64 -11.37
C ASN A 551 -1.36 -21.54 -10.91
N ALA A 552 -2.31 -20.96 -10.20
CA ALA A 552 -3.48 -21.67 -9.62
C ALA A 552 -4.68 -21.78 -10.57
N GLY A 553 -4.52 -21.57 -11.86
CA GLY A 553 -5.66 -21.57 -12.77
C GLY A 553 -6.58 -20.35 -12.53
N LYS A 554 -7.85 -20.60 -12.15
CA LYS A 554 -8.87 -19.53 -12.05
C LYS A 554 -9.24 -19.19 -10.61
N THR A 555 -9.36 -17.88 -10.33
CA THR A 555 -9.93 -17.38 -9.07
C THR A 555 -11.01 -16.36 -9.35
N ARG A 556 -11.85 -16.08 -8.36
CA ARG A 556 -12.90 -15.06 -8.42
C ARG A 556 -12.96 -14.25 -7.14
N ARG A 557 -13.09 -12.94 -7.30
CA ARG A 557 -13.33 -11.98 -6.22
C ARG A 557 -14.63 -11.24 -6.48
N ARG A 558 -15.52 -11.20 -5.49
CA ARG A 558 -16.77 -10.44 -5.52
C ARG A 558 -16.87 -9.62 -4.26
N GLY A 559 -17.32 -8.40 -4.36
CA GLY A 559 -17.43 -7.58 -3.18
C GLY A 559 -18.43 -6.44 -3.27
N LEU A 560 -18.74 -5.94 -2.08
CA LEU A 560 -19.46 -4.70 -1.83
C LEU A 560 -18.60 -3.82 -0.96
N GLU A 561 -18.40 -2.59 -1.38
CA GLU A 561 -17.72 -1.54 -0.63
C GLU A 561 -18.71 -0.42 -0.33
N LEU A 562 -18.74 0.07 0.90
CA LEU A 562 -19.52 1.23 1.33
C LEU A 562 -18.61 2.17 2.10
N ALA A 563 -18.72 3.47 1.86
CA ALA A 563 -18.10 4.50 2.68
C ALA A 563 -19.05 5.68 2.89
N LEU A 564 -18.91 6.28 4.05
CA LEU A 564 -19.52 7.54 4.44
C LEU A 564 -18.43 8.41 5.05
N ASP A 565 -18.25 9.60 4.51
CA ASP A 565 -17.48 10.68 5.13
C ASP A 565 -18.42 11.86 5.29
N GLN A 566 -18.68 12.29 6.51
CA GLN A 566 -19.67 13.31 6.82
C GLN A 566 -19.16 14.27 7.86
N GLU A 567 -19.06 15.52 7.51
CA GLU A 567 -18.93 16.62 8.44
C GLU A 567 -20.33 17.07 8.88
N PHE A 568 -20.58 17.11 10.19
CA PHE A 568 -21.84 17.56 10.76
C PHE A 568 -21.59 18.40 11.99
N ALA A 569 -22.43 19.40 12.21
CA ALA A 569 -22.19 20.44 13.19
C ALA A 569 -20.78 21.08 13.02
N LEU A 570 -20.42 22.04 13.86
CA LEU A 570 -19.11 22.64 13.81
C LEU A 570 -18.06 21.60 14.29
N ASP A 571 -17.05 21.34 13.46
CA ASP A 571 -15.83 20.57 13.79
C ASP A 571 -16.03 19.06 14.11
N TRP A 572 -17.20 18.48 13.83
CA TRP A 572 -17.43 17.04 13.96
C TRP A 572 -17.35 16.34 12.62
N ARG A 573 -16.57 15.25 12.58
CA ARG A 573 -16.44 14.39 11.39
C ARG A 573 -16.74 12.95 11.77
N LEU A 574 -17.65 12.32 11.02
CA LEU A 574 -17.94 10.89 11.05
C LEU A 574 -17.40 10.26 9.78
N HIS A 575 -16.54 9.27 9.94
CA HIS A 575 -16.09 8.44 8.83
C HIS A 575 -16.44 6.98 9.09
N MET A 576 -17.03 6.32 8.10
CA MET A 576 -17.39 4.89 8.16
C MET A 576 -17.00 4.21 6.87
N ALA A 577 -16.43 3.02 6.96
CA ALA A 577 -16.11 2.19 5.81
C ALA A 577 -16.47 0.73 6.11
N TRP A 578 -17.05 0.05 5.13
CA TRP A 578 -17.34 -1.37 5.23
C TRP A 578 -17.09 -2.08 3.91
N THR A 579 -16.50 -3.28 4.00
CA THR A 579 -16.18 -4.13 2.87
C THR A 579 -16.67 -5.54 3.13
N LEU A 580 -17.42 -6.07 2.18
CA LEU A 580 -17.70 -7.51 2.07
C LEU A 580 -16.95 -8.03 0.84
N LEU A 581 -16.08 -9.03 1.02
CA LEU A 581 -15.25 -9.60 -0.03
C LEU A 581 -15.27 -11.12 0.02
N ASP A 582 -15.74 -11.75 -1.05
CA ASP A 582 -15.65 -13.19 -1.26
C ASP A 582 -14.61 -13.48 -2.35
N ALA A 583 -13.51 -14.14 -1.96
CA ALA A 583 -12.38 -14.44 -2.84
C ALA A 583 -12.08 -15.95 -2.78
N THR A 584 -12.29 -16.64 -3.92
CA THR A 584 -12.26 -18.12 -3.95
C THR A 584 -11.55 -18.66 -5.18
N TYR A 585 -10.97 -19.84 -5.04
CA TYR A 585 -10.52 -20.68 -6.16
C TYR A 585 -11.71 -21.17 -6.98
N ARG A 586 -11.60 -21.13 -8.31
CA ARG A 586 -12.64 -21.58 -9.24
C ARG A 586 -12.27 -22.87 -9.99
N SER A 587 -11.03 -23.31 -9.82
CA SER A 587 -10.52 -24.61 -10.31
C SER A 587 -9.71 -25.26 -9.20
N ASP A 588 -9.65 -26.59 -9.25
CA ASP A 588 -8.74 -27.32 -8.38
C ASP A 588 -7.29 -26.91 -8.66
N MET A 589 -6.50 -26.75 -7.61
CA MET A 589 -5.11 -26.32 -7.71
C MET A 589 -4.17 -27.42 -7.21
N CYS A 590 -3.08 -27.60 -7.96
CA CYS A 590 -1.94 -28.41 -7.57
C CYS A 590 -0.65 -27.60 -7.75
N GLY A 591 0.03 -27.30 -6.67
CA GLY A 591 1.30 -26.56 -6.70
C GLY A 591 2.50 -27.38 -7.19
N LYS A 592 2.35 -28.70 -7.40
CA LYS A 592 3.39 -29.63 -7.84
C LYS A 592 3.09 -30.19 -9.23
N ALA A 593 4.06 -30.81 -9.86
CA ALA A 593 3.86 -31.46 -11.17
C ALA A 593 2.79 -32.60 -11.10
N VAL A 594 2.70 -33.28 -9.97
CA VAL A 594 1.68 -34.31 -9.67
C VAL A 594 1.27 -34.15 -8.19
N CYS A 595 -0.03 -34.05 -7.92
CA CYS A 595 -0.56 -34.02 -6.57
C CYS A 595 -1.39 -35.26 -6.28
N THR A 596 -1.30 -35.75 -5.06
CA THR A 596 -2.30 -36.66 -4.52
C THR A 596 -3.61 -35.91 -4.24
N PRO A 597 -4.78 -36.57 -4.14
CA PRO A 597 -6.02 -35.90 -3.75
C PRO A 597 -5.91 -35.07 -2.46
N ALA A 598 -5.11 -35.55 -1.50
CA ALA A 598 -4.88 -34.85 -0.23
C ALA A 598 -4.00 -33.58 -0.36
N GLN A 599 -3.26 -33.44 -1.44
CA GLN A 599 -2.41 -32.25 -1.75
C GLN A 599 -3.10 -31.27 -2.71
N THR A 600 -4.24 -31.68 -3.29
CA THR A 600 -5.01 -30.83 -4.19
C THR A 600 -5.88 -29.87 -3.37
N ILE A 601 -5.77 -28.59 -3.68
CA ILE A 601 -6.62 -27.54 -3.11
C ILE A 601 -7.90 -27.50 -3.95
N PRO A 602 -9.08 -27.79 -3.38
CA PRO A 602 -10.30 -27.85 -4.17
C PRO A 602 -10.82 -26.47 -4.56
N ALA A 603 -11.51 -26.41 -5.68
CA ALA A 603 -12.34 -25.27 -6.05
C ALA A 603 -13.34 -24.94 -4.93
N GLY A 604 -13.52 -23.66 -4.65
CA GLY A 604 -14.38 -23.16 -3.56
C GLY A 604 -13.62 -22.80 -2.28
N ASN A 605 -12.38 -23.26 -2.09
CA ASN A 605 -11.55 -22.75 -0.98
C ASN A 605 -11.33 -21.25 -1.11
N HIS A 606 -11.30 -20.57 0.05
CA HIS A 606 -10.99 -19.14 0.11
C HIS A 606 -9.50 -18.91 -0.11
N LEU A 607 -9.19 -17.83 -0.84
CA LEU A 607 -7.83 -17.32 -0.95
C LEU A 607 -7.34 -16.86 0.43
N PRO A 608 -6.15 -17.30 0.86
CA PRO A 608 -5.65 -16.97 2.20
C PRO A 608 -5.18 -15.50 2.29
N GLY A 609 -5.05 -15.00 3.52
CA GLY A 609 -4.63 -13.63 3.79
C GLY A 609 -5.71 -12.58 3.58
N ILE A 610 -6.95 -12.97 3.28
CA ILE A 610 -8.07 -12.08 2.96
C ILE A 610 -9.16 -12.21 4.01
N ALA A 611 -9.55 -11.08 4.60
CA ALA A 611 -10.73 -10.99 5.46
C ALA A 611 -12.00 -10.84 4.61
N ARG A 612 -13.05 -11.61 4.92
CA ARG A 612 -14.34 -11.51 4.21
C ARG A 612 -15.13 -10.27 4.57
N ASN A 613 -15.01 -9.80 5.81
CA ASN A 613 -15.67 -8.60 6.30
C ASN A 613 -14.65 -7.72 7.00
N MET A 614 -14.62 -6.46 6.61
CA MET A 614 -13.83 -5.42 7.23
C MET A 614 -14.73 -4.22 7.53
N GLY A 615 -14.59 -3.65 8.70
CA GLY A 615 -15.34 -2.48 9.13
C GLY A 615 -14.45 -1.48 9.84
N TYR A 616 -14.67 -0.21 9.54
CA TYR A 616 -14.03 0.92 10.20
C TYR A 616 -15.10 1.96 10.52
N ALA A 617 -15.01 2.56 11.70
CA ALA A 617 -15.80 3.74 12.05
C ALA A 617 -14.96 4.66 12.92
N SER A 618 -14.99 5.95 12.66
CA SER A 618 -14.38 6.96 13.51
C SER A 618 -15.28 8.18 13.66
N LEU A 619 -15.29 8.74 14.87
CA LEU A 619 -15.93 9.99 15.19
C LEU A 619 -14.87 10.91 15.77
N ALA A 620 -14.65 12.06 15.15
CA ALA A 620 -13.67 13.04 15.56
C ALA A 620 -14.34 14.39 15.80
N PHE A 621 -13.94 15.06 16.87
CA PHE A 621 -14.17 16.47 17.14
C PHE A 621 -12.83 17.18 17.03
N ALA A 622 -12.64 18.05 16.06
CA ALA A 622 -11.35 18.63 15.71
C ALA A 622 -11.46 20.11 15.35
N PRO A 623 -11.78 21.00 16.32
CA PRO A 623 -11.79 22.43 16.06
C PRO A 623 -10.39 22.95 15.77
N PRO A 624 -10.27 24.11 15.08
CA PRO A 624 -8.98 24.75 14.77
C PRO A 624 -8.19 25.11 16.03
N GLU A 625 -8.87 25.36 17.15
CA GLU A 625 -8.31 25.73 18.45
C GLU A 625 -9.13 25.11 19.58
N GLY A 626 -8.49 24.80 20.71
CA GLY A 626 -9.13 24.24 21.88
C GLY A 626 -9.06 22.71 21.96
N TRP A 627 -10.04 22.12 22.63
CA TRP A 627 -10.10 20.66 22.82
C TRP A 627 -10.43 19.95 21.53
N HIS A 628 -9.70 18.88 21.26
CA HIS A 628 -10.07 17.91 20.23
C HIS A 628 -10.10 16.50 20.82
N ALA A 629 -10.91 15.63 20.26
CA ALA A 629 -11.05 14.25 20.71
C ALA A 629 -11.52 13.36 19.58
N GLY A 630 -11.21 12.08 19.69
CA GLY A 630 -11.63 11.08 18.70
C GLY A 630 -11.80 9.70 19.29
N ALA A 631 -12.66 8.92 18.64
CA ALA A 631 -12.83 7.50 18.90
C ALA A 631 -12.85 6.75 17.57
N GLU A 632 -12.24 5.59 17.53
CA GLU A 632 -12.21 4.72 16.35
C GLU A 632 -12.54 3.28 16.71
N LEU A 633 -13.15 2.57 15.78
CA LEU A 633 -13.47 1.15 15.86
C LEU A 633 -13.02 0.46 14.59
N ARG A 634 -12.30 -0.65 14.74
CA ARG A 634 -11.85 -1.50 13.63
C ARG A 634 -12.34 -2.92 13.84
N TYR A 635 -12.99 -3.47 12.84
CA TYR A 635 -13.43 -4.86 12.80
C TYR A 635 -12.79 -5.58 11.62
N MET A 636 -12.33 -6.81 11.85
CA MET A 636 -11.85 -7.71 10.82
C MET A 636 -12.36 -9.13 11.12
N SER A 637 -12.96 -9.78 10.12
CA SER A 637 -13.38 -11.18 10.25
C SER A 637 -12.17 -12.10 10.32
N ASP A 638 -12.41 -13.39 10.52
CA ASP A 638 -11.38 -14.42 10.42
C ASP A 638 -10.67 -14.41 9.05
N ILE A 639 -9.39 -14.78 9.05
CA ILE A 639 -8.53 -14.79 7.88
C ILE A 639 -7.94 -16.20 7.74
N GLN A 640 -8.14 -16.84 6.58
CA GLN A 640 -7.49 -18.12 6.29
C GLN A 640 -5.98 -17.91 6.14
N ALA A 641 -5.19 -18.77 6.78
CA ALA A 641 -3.73 -18.66 6.78
C ALA A 641 -3.06 -19.46 5.65
N ASN A 642 -3.77 -20.41 5.05
CA ASN A 642 -3.24 -21.22 3.96
C ASN A 642 -4.34 -21.59 2.94
N ASP A 643 -3.91 -22.01 1.74
CA ASP A 643 -4.79 -22.38 0.64
C ASP A 643 -5.71 -23.58 0.97
N ALA A 644 -5.27 -24.48 1.86
CA ALA A 644 -6.07 -25.62 2.31
C ALA A 644 -7.21 -25.21 3.26
N ASN A 645 -7.25 -23.94 3.71
CA ASN A 645 -8.17 -23.41 4.72
C ASN A 645 -8.17 -24.22 6.03
N SER A 646 -7.02 -24.80 6.37
CA SER A 646 -6.85 -25.64 7.56
C SER A 646 -6.40 -24.88 8.81
N ALA A 647 -5.98 -23.62 8.65
CA ALA A 647 -5.57 -22.72 9.73
C ALA A 647 -6.14 -21.31 9.47
N GLN A 648 -6.53 -20.62 10.53
CA GLN A 648 -7.12 -19.29 10.42
C GLN A 648 -6.74 -18.40 11.61
N ALA A 649 -6.56 -17.09 11.36
CA ALA A 649 -6.50 -16.08 12.40
C ALA A 649 -7.93 -15.71 12.82
N PRO A 650 -8.24 -15.65 14.13
CA PRO A 650 -9.59 -15.31 14.62
C PRO A 650 -10.00 -13.88 14.30
N ALA A 651 -11.30 -13.66 14.11
CA ALA A 651 -11.88 -12.34 13.99
C ALA A 651 -11.62 -11.47 15.23
N TYR A 652 -11.52 -10.17 15.03
CA TYR A 652 -11.35 -9.21 16.13
C TYR A 652 -12.08 -7.90 15.89
N THR A 653 -12.37 -7.23 17.01
CA THR A 653 -12.79 -5.83 17.05
C THR A 653 -11.91 -5.12 18.06
N VAL A 654 -11.35 -3.99 17.66
CA VAL A 654 -10.51 -3.14 18.52
C VAL A 654 -11.00 -1.70 18.45
N ALA A 655 -10.91 -1.01 19.58
CA ALA A 655 -11.29 0.39 19.71
C ALA A 655 -10.12 1.21 20.20
N GLY A 656 -9.99 2.43 19.67
CA GLY A 656 -9.03 3.45 20.10
C GLY A 656 -9.74 4.73 20.49
N VAL A 657 -9.15 5.49 21.40
CA VAL A 657 -9.60 6.83 21.77
C VAL A 657 -8.42 7.77 21.88
N ASN A 658 -8.65 9.03 21.56
CA ASN A 658 -7.66 10.10 21.72
C ASN A 658 -8.32 11.38 22.23
N ALA A 659 -7.53 12.22 22.86
CA ALA A 659 -7.91 13.58 23.25
C ALA A 659 -6.67 14.47 23.30
N GLY A 660 -6.87 15.73 23.00
CA GLY A 660 -5.80 16.70 22.98
C GLY A 660 -6.31 18.13 23.09
N TYR A 661 -5.38 19.05 23.05
CA TYR A 661 -5.68 20.49 23.09
C TYR A 661 -4.73 21.26 22.17
N ARG A 662 -5.30 22.11 21.32
CA ARG A 662 -4.58 23.00 20.40
C ARG A 662 -4.57 24.42 20.96
N PHE A 663 -3.37 24.91 21.29
CA PHE A 663 -3.11 26.30 21.71
C PHE A 663 -2.66 27.11 20.52
N THR A 664 -3.22 28.30 20.36
CA THR A 664 -2.75 29.27 19.36
C THR A 664 -2.44 30.59 20.05
N TRP A 665 -1.28 31.20 19.76
CA TRP A 665 -0.90 32.52 20.25
C TRP A 665 0.03 33.23 19.28
N ASN A 666 -0.40 34.33 18.76
CA ASN A 666 0.30 35.10 17.72
C ASN A 666 0.64 34.19 16.51
N ARG A 667 1.92 33.89 16.33
CA ARG A 667 2.47 33.08 15.23
C ARG A 667 2.74 31.62 15.63
N TRP A 668 2.51 31.27 16.85
CA TRP A 668 2.74 29.94 17.40
C TRP A 668 1.46 29.13 17.49
N ALA A 669 1.57 27.86 17.18
CA ALA A 669 0.56 26.87 17.51
C ALA A 669 1.23 25.68 18.20
N LEU A 670 0.64 25.19 19.30
CA LEU A 670 1.07 23.98 20.00
C LEU A 670 -0.12 23.02 20.08
N ASP A 671 0.02 21.87 19.47
CA ASP A 671 -0.93 20.77 19.60
C ASP A 671 -0.35 19.70 20.54
N VAL A 672 -1.07 19.32 21.58
CA VAL A 672 -0.71 18.24 22.50
C VAL A 672 -1.82 17.21 22.56
N PHE A 673 -1.48 15.93 22.51
CA PHE A 673 -2.48 14.88 22.56
C PHE A 673 -2.02 13.65 23.35
N SER A 674 -2.98 12.85 23.76
CA SER A 674 -2.79 11.48 24.24
C SER A 674 -3.76 10.53 23.53
N ARG A 675 -3.39 9.27 23.44
CA ARG A 675 -4.21 8.22 22.85
C ARG A 675 -4.07 6.90 23.60
N VAL A 676 -5.10 6.10 23.54
CA VAL A 676 -5.11 4.71 24.01
C VAL A 676 -5.66 3.85 22.87
N ASP A 677 -4.86 2.91 22.40
CA ASP A 677 -5.27 1.95 21.39
C ASP A 677 -5.63 0.62 22.05
N ASN A 678 -6.52 -0.15 21.39
CA ASN A 678 -7.04 -1.40 21.93
C ASN A 678 -7.53 -1.26 23.37
N VAL A 679 -8.44 -0.33 23.60
CA VAL A 679 -8.96 0.06 24.94
C VAL A 679 -9.44 -1.15 25.75
N PHE A 680 -9.99 -2.16 25.06
CA PHE A 680 -10.54 -3.37 25.70
C PHE A 680 -9.53 -4.49 25.91
N ASP A 681 -8.23 -4.23 25.64
CA ASP A 681 -7.13 -5.19 25.80
C ASP A 681 -7.36 -6.51 25.07
N ARG A 682 -7.89 -6.43 23.83
CA ARG A 682 -8.17 -7.60 23.01
C ARG A 682 -6.88 -8.26 22.56
N ARG A 683 -6.73 -9.56 22.77
CA ARG A 683 -5.67 -10.35 22.13
C ARG A 683 -6.09 -10.70 20.71
N TYR A 684 -5.28 -10.33 19.71
CA TYR A 684 -5.58 -10.60 18.30
C TYR A 684 -4.31 -10.75 17.46
N VAL A 685 -4.48 -11.30 16.28
CA VAL A 685 -3.43 -11.44 15.28
C VAL A 685 -3.46 -10.20 14.38
N GLY A 686 -2.36 -9.45 14.35
CA GLY A 686 -2.25 -8.22 13.58
C GLY A 686 -1.94 -8.45 12.10
N SER A 687 -1.31 -9.59 11.76
CA SER A 687 -0.99 -9.97 10.40
C SER A 687 -0.83 -11.48 10.27
N VAL A 688 -1.04 -12.00 9.05
CA VAL A 688 -0.92 -13.43 8.73
C VAL A 688 0.17 -13.64 7.68
N ILE A 689 1.14 -14.50 7.96
CA ILE A 689 2.12 -14.96 6.96
C ILE A 689 1.50 -16.12 6.19
N VAL A 690 1.04 -15.84 4.98
CA VAL A 690 0.28 -16.77 4.15
C VAL A 690 1.14 -17.96 3.71
N ASN A 691 0.62 -19.18 3.83
CA ASN A 691 1.27 -20.42 3.38
C ASN A 691 2.68 -20.64 3.97
N GLU A 692 2.96 -20.15 5.17
CA GLU A 692 4.24 -20.39 5.83
C GLU A 692 4.41 -21.90 6.14
N GLY A 693 5.51 -22.49 5.69
CA GLY A 693 5.69 -23.95 5.62
C GLY A 693 5.86 -24.67 6.97
N ASN A 694 6.11 -23.94 8.07
CA ASN A 694 6.26 -24.51 9.42
C ASN A 694 5.07 -24.20 10.34
N GLY A 695 3.96 -23.69 9.79
CA GLY A 695 2.76 -23.33 10.55
C GLY A 695 2.90 -22.06 11.40
N ARG A 696 3.91 -21.24 11.16
CA ARG A 696 4.16 -19.97 11.85
C ARG A 696 3.45 -18.81 11.17
N TYR A 697 2.15 -18.95 11.08
CA TYR A 697 1.30 -18.01 10.34
C TYR A 697 1.04 -16.69 11.05
N PHE A 698 1.17 -16.65 12.40
CA PHE A 698 0.56 -15.61 13.21
C PHE A 698 1.60 -14.56 13.64
N GLU A 699 1.32 -13.29 13.34
CA GLU A 699 2.05 -12.13 13.84
C GLU A 699 1.13 -11.35 14.81
N PRO A 700 1.34 -11.51 16.13
CA PRO A 700 0.46 -10.91 17.14
C PRO A 700 0.52 -9.39 17.16
N ALA A 701 -0.62 -8.75 17.43
CA ALA A 701 -0.73 -7.32 17.67
C ALA A 701 -0.67 -6.99 19.16
N PRO A 702 -0.35 -5.74 19.55
CA PRO A 702 -0.32 -5.28 20.93
C PRO A 702 -1.68 -5.41 21.62
N GLY A 703 -1.67 -5.71 22.90
CA GLY A 703 -2.79 -5.46 23.79
C GLY A 703 -3.06 -3.98 23.95
N ARG A 704 -3.72 -3.57 25.03
CA ARG A 704 -3.91 -2.14 25.33
C ARG A 704 -2.57 -1.43 25.36
N ASN A 705 -2.44 -0.37 24.57
CA ASN A 705 -1.24 0.44 24.52
C ASN A 705 -1.61 1.92 24.48
N TRP A 706 -0.67 2.76 24.82
CA TRP A 706 -0.89 4.19 24.96
C TRP A 706 0.25 4.99 24.34
N GLY A 707 -0.04 6.22 24.04
CA GLY A 707 0.96 7.17 23.59
C GLY A 707 0.47 8.60 23.71
N GLY A 708 1.37 9.52 23.52
CA GLY A 708 1.08 10.94 23.48
C GLY A 708 2.14 11.68 22.68
N GLY A 709 1.78 12.84 22.18
CA GLY A 709 2.65 13.66 21.39
C GLY A 709 2.39 15.14 21.54
N ALA A 710 3.33 15.91 21.02
CA ALA A 710 3.22 17.34 20.92
C ALA A 710 3.84 17.81 19.60
N THR A 711 3.21 18.82 18.96
CA THR A 711 3.73 19.49 17.75
C THR A 711 3.67 20.98 17.96
N LEU A 712 4.82 21.63 17.85
CA LEU A 712 4.97 23.07 17.89
C LEU A 712 5.19 23.61 16.48
N SER A 713 4.36 24.57 16.07
CA SER A 713 4.45 25.22 14.76
C SER A 713 4.68 26.72 14.94
N TYR A 714 5.51 27.29 14.08
CA TYR A 714 5.76 28.71 13.97
C TYR A 714 5.56 29.20 12.54
N ARG A 715 4.72 30.25 12.35
CA ARG A 715 4.48 30.90 11.07
C ARG A 715 5.30 32.17 10.98
N PHE A 716 6.12 32.29 9.94
CA PHE A 716 6.85 33.49 9.64
C PHE A 716 5.92 34.57 9.03
N GLU A 717 6.38 35.82 9.02
CA GLU A 717 5.66 36.91 8.32
C GLU A 717 5.80 36.79 6.83
#